data_89084da8ec97aeb4c465298b5d2dcd04
#
_entry.id   89084da8ec97aeb4c465298b5d2dcd04
#
_cell.length_a   1.000
_cell.length_b   1.000
_cell.length_c   1.000
_cell.angle_alpha   90.00
_cell.angle_beta   90.00
_cell.angle_gamma   90.00
#
_symmetry.space_group_name_H-M   'P 1'
#
loop_
_entity.id
_entity.type
_entity.pdbx_description
1 polymer ?
#
loop_
_entity_poly.entity_id
_entity_poly.type
_entity_poly.pdbx_seq_one_letter_code
_entity_poly.pdbx_strand_id
1 'polypeptide(L)'
;MKFLKKMLLVGLLPGYLICQAQNVQNKKDVPLDLGYRVLPMGDYNGSAYTISGKQLRNLPVTNLSAVLAGLVPGYFARQVQGGGLVNEQNSFWIRGQRSNSPDVLVLVDGQERDFAVLSSHEVESITVLKDAAATALYGMRAGSGAILVTTRKGAKGKPQVELTAQIIAQQPLKELKSLNAADYARQHNIARHNDNMDPLYSNYDIMNYAKNDPNSILYPNVDWADKYLKDIRWSQRYNLNIQGGTEKSTYFVNAMYTRNNGYFNTDDSHDYNTNHSAERFNIRSNIDFAVTRTTQLDVNLYGWYQSQNGPGSGAENIYKNLVTLPQGIFPEWYNDQGYTDQYGNVINAEDGKIVAGNAFRENPWAMLNRSGYFQDKQLYGSFRTKLSQDLSFITEGLKASVALSMDSRTISSIRRTITFAYYEKDATNENVLRRTREDDSMINKVDNTSSFRRTGIVAQLDYNRTFGKHGVSALAFYEQYESNDEMVLPTRFQSVNGWFGYNYDKKYGIDVIGAYQGSHKFGPGHKFGFFPTISAGWTVSNESFWKDAKKIVPYLKLKASYGQVGNSSGVDAFYYRGRMWPQNEVYITGVNMGTKLGGYIQDILPNPGLTWEKARILNIGIDTRLFSDRLSVTAEFFKDNRHDMYVVNNKISSLVGNVKEFKQNIGKINSHGVDL
;
A
#
# COMPACT_ATOMS: atom_id res chain seq x y z
N MET A 1 8.69 -34.95 16.32
CA MET A 1 8.60 -33.74 15.45
C MET A 1 8.91 -32.42 16.15
N LYS A 2 8.46 -32.17 17.40
CA LYS A 2 8.78 -30.92 18.16
C LYS A 2 10.29 -30.70 18.44
N PHE A 3 11.11 -31.75 18.48
CA PHE A 3 12.55 -31.66 18.72
C PHE A 3 13.35 -31.25 17.46
N LEU A 4 12.90 -31.65 16.27
CA LEU A 4 13.51 -31.22 15.00
C LEU A 4 13.18 -29.74 14.68
N LYS A 5 12.00 -29.23 15.08
CA LYS A 5 11.63 -27.81 14.96
C LYS A 5 12.59 -26.88 15.73
N LYS A 6 13.08 -27.30 16.91
CA LYS A 6 14.04 -26.51 17.71
C LYS A 6 15.47 -26.54 17.18
N MET A 7 15.89 -27.61 16.49
CA MET A 7 17.25 -27.70 15.93
C MET A 7 17.43 -26.90 14.64
N LEU A 8 16.39 -26.74 13.83
CA LEU A 8 16.46 -25.88 12.63
C LEU A 8 16.49 -24.38 12.97
N LEU A 9 15.92 -23.96 14.09
CA LEU A 9 15.96 -22.56 14.54
C LEU A 9 17.29 -22.15 15.17
N VAL A 10 18.06 -23.09 15.76
CA VAL A 10 19.34 -22.81 16.44
C VAL A 10 20.53 -22.86 15.49
N GLY A 11 20.39 -23.52 14.33
CA GLY A 11 21.47 -23.65 13.35
C GLY A 11 21.65 -22.48 12.38
N LEU A 12 20.75 -21.50 12.36
CA LEU A 12 20.75 -20.38 11.40
C LEU A 12 21.06 -19.00 12.03
N LEU A 13 21.40 -18.92 13.31
CA LEU A 13 21.51 -17.66 14.04
C LEU A 13 22.89 -17.24 14.60
N PRO A 14 24.07 -17.76 14.21
CA PRO A 14 25.30 -17.04 14.51
C PRO A 14 26.06 -16.49 13.29
N GLY A 15 25.40 -16.24 12.17
CA GLY A 15 26.09 -15.82 10.94
C GLY A 15 25.83 -14.40 10.43
N TYR A 16 24.90 -13.63 10.98
CA TYR A 16 24.45 -12.36 10.37
C TYR A 16 24.63 -11.10 11.23
N LEU A 17 25.58 -11.09 12.14
CA LEU A 17 26.17 -9.86 12.68
C LEU A 17 27.54 -9.57 12.02
N ILE A 18 27.68 -9.89 10.74
CA ILE A 18 28.63 -9.18 9.90
C ILE A 18 27.90 -7.90 9.50
N CYS A 19 28.16 -6.85 10.24
CA CYS A 19 28.02 -5.50 9.78
C CYS A 19 28.73 -5.45 8.42
N GLN A 20 28.01 -5.60 7.31
CA GLN A 20 28.57 -5.34 5.99
C GLN A 20 28.90 -3.85 6.04
N ALA A 21 30.18 -3.55 6.29
CA ALA A 21 30.75 -2.28 5.91
C ALA A 21 30.55 -2.20 4.40
N GLN A 22 29.39 -1.67 4.00
CA GLN A 22 29.13 -1.35 2.60
C GLN A 22 30.27 -0.45 2.18
N ASN A 23 30.93 -0.78 1.07
CA ASN A 23 31.78 0.16 0.38
C ASN A 23 31.01 1.45 0.29
N VAL A 24 31.37 2.42 1.13
CA VAL A 24 30.79 3.76 1.13
C VAL A 24 31.33 4.40 -0.14
N GLN A 25 30.67 4.10 -1.27
CA GLN A 25 30.85 4.88 -2.47
C GLN A 25 30.65 6.33 -2.06
N ASN A 26 31.50 7.19 -2.55
CA ASN A 26 31.51 8.61 -2.26
C ASN A 26 30.09 9.18 -2.43
N LYS A 27 29.27 9.17 -1.36
CA LYS A 27 27.83 9.53 -1.42
C LYS A 27 27.58 10.92 -2.01
N LYS A 28 28.64 11.75 -2.08
CA LYS A 28 28.62 13.07 -2.69
C LYS A 28 28.29 13.01 -4.20
N ASP A 29 28.76 11.97 -4.88
CA ASP A 29 28.63 11.85 -6.32
C ASP A 29 27.56 10.84 -6.74
N VAL A 30 26.85 10.22 -5.76
CA VAL A 30 25.72 9.34 -6.05
C VAL A 30 24.61 10.17 -6.69
N PRO A 31 24.10 9.80 -7.88
CA PRO A 31 23.01 10.52 -8.51
C PRO A 31 21.74 10.38 -7.68
N LEU A 32 21.11 11.51 -7.37
CA LEU A 32 19.80 11.61 -6.77
C LEU A 32 18.79 11.88 -7.89
N ASP A 33 17.90 10.91 -8.13
CA ASP A 33 16.80 11.07 -9.06
C ASP A 33 15.60 11.68 -8.32
N LEU A 34 15.21 12.88 -8.73
CA LEU A 34 14.03 13.60 -8.25
C LEU A 34 12.83 13.46 -9.21
N GLY A 35 12.88 12.51 -10.15
CA GLY A 35 11.84 12.23 -11.13
C GLY A 35 11.90 13.13 -12.37
N TYR A 36 11.92 14.43 -12.20
CA TYR A 36 12.07 15.40 -13.30
C TYR A 36 13.53 15.80 -13.56
N ARG A 37 14.38 15.57 -12.59
CA ARG A 37 15.79 15.94 -12.64
C ARG A 37 16.65 14.98 -11.85
N VAL A 38 17.85 14.73 -12.36
CA VAL A 38 18.91 13.99 -11.67
C VAL A 38 20.04 14.96 -11.33
N LEU A 39 20.51 14.93 -10.10
CA LEU A 39 21.63 15.78 -9.63
C LEU A 39 22.51 14.99 -8.64
N PRO A 40 23.78 15.42 -8.43
CA PRO A 40 24.60 14.83 -7.39
C PRO A 40 23.96 15.05 -6.01
N MET A 41 23.93 14.03 -5.16
CA MET A 41 23.37 14.13 -3.80
C MET A 41 24.02 15.27 -2.99
N GLY A 42 25.31 15.54 -3.21
CA GLY A 42 26.04 16.64 -2.55
C GLY A 42 25.54 18.03 -2.89
N ASP A 43 24.94 18.23 -4.05
CA ASP A 43 24.41 19.52 -4.51
C ASP A 43 22.96 19.76 -4.04
N TYR A 44 22.29 18.73 -3.55
CA TYR A 44 20.90 18.83 -3.13
C TYR A 44 20.73 19.38 -1.71
N ASN A 45 19.84 20.35 -1.51
CA ASN A 45 19.63 21.05 -0.22
C ASN A 45 18.34 20.64 0.53
N GLY A 46 17.55 19.71 -0.03
CA GLY A 46 16.36 19.18 0.63
C GLY A 46 16.60 17.86 1.36
N SER A 47 15.51 17.23 1.80
CA SER A 47 15.50 15.95 2.51
C SER A 47 15.03 14.83 1.60
N ALA A 48 15.96 13.97 1.19
CA ALA A 48 15.69 12.78 0.41
C ALA A 48 16.56 11.60 0.87
N TYR A 49 16.06 10.39 0.72
CA TYR A 49 16.80 9.17 1.02
C TYR A 49 16.65 8.16 -0.10
N THR A 50 17.77 7.65 -0.62
CA THR A 50 17.77 6.72 -1.75
C THR A 50 18.30 5.35 -1.34
N ILE A 51 17.57 4.30 -1.71
CA ILE A 51 17.99 2.90 -1.60
C ILE A 51 18.26 2.38 -3.01
N SER A 52 19.38 1.66 -3.18
CA SER A 52 19.71 1.02 -4.44
C SER A 52 18.89 -0.25 -4.66
N GLY A 53 18.54 -0.56 -5.91
CA GLY A 53 17.90 -1.83 -6.27
C GLY A 53 18.75 -3.05 -5.91
N LYS A 54 20.09 -2.91 -5.87
CA LYS A 54 20.99 -3.99 -5.42
C LYS A 54 20.73 -4.39 -3.97
N GLN A 55 20.46 -3.43 -3.07
CA GLN A 55 20.09 -3.73 -1.68
C GLN A 55 18.75 -4.45 -1.60
N LEU A 56 17.78 -4.05 -2.43
CA LEU A 56 16.45 -4.64 -2.46
C LEU A 56 16.43 -6.08 -2.99
N ARG A 57 17.26 -6.39 -3.99
CA ARG A 57 17.33 -7.75 -4.59
C ARG A 57 17.74 -8.84 -3.61
N ASN A 58 18.53 -8.50 -2.59
CA ASN A 58 18.99 -9.43 -1.58
C ASN A 58 17.92 -9.75 -0.51
N LEU A 59 16.77 -9.09 -0.56
CA LEU A 59 15.71 -9.26 0.43
C LEU A 59 14.60 -10.15 -0.16
N PRO A 60 14.20 -11.24 0.53
CA PRO A 60 13.16 -12.15 0.06
C PRO A 60 11.76 -11.60 0.33
N VAL A 61 11.43 -10.44 -0.27
CA VAL A 61 10.17 -9.74 -0.01
C VAL A 61 9.19 -9.93 -1.14
N THR A 62 7.92 -10.04 -0.78
CA THR A 62 6.80 -10.15 -1.71
C THR A 62 6.19 -8.80 -2.05
N ASN A 63 6.31 -7.82 -1.15
CA ASN A 63 5.77 -6.46 -1.32
C ASN A 63 6.84 -5.43 -0.98
N LEU A 64 7.22 -4.60 -1.96
CA LEU A 64 8.27 -3.60 -1.80
C LEU A 64 7.91 -2.50 -0.77
N SER A 65 6.63 -2.24 -0.54
CA SER A 65 6.22 -1.21 0.43
C SER A 65 6.59 -1.57 1.88
N ALA A 66 6.62 -2.85 2.21
CA ALA A 66 7.02 -3.30 3.56
C ALA A 66 8.52 -3.17 3.80
N VAL A 67 9.34 -3.33 2.73
CA VAL A 67 10.80 -3.38 2.82
C VAL A 67 11.41 -2.06 3.24
N LEU A 68 10.80 -0.95 2.85
CA LEU A 68 11.31 0.39 3.15
C LEU A 68 11.28 0.70 4.65
N ALA A 69 10.39 0.05 5.40
CA ALA A 69 10.35 0.17 6.86
C ALA A 69 11.65 -0.42 7.47
N GLY A 70 12.31 0.37 8.31
CA GLY A 70 13.61 0.00 8.89
C GLY A 70 14.83 0.27 7.98
N LEU A 71 14.63 0.55 6.68
CA LEU A 71 15.72 0.93 5.77
C LEU A 71 15.77 2.45 5.51
N VAL A 72 14.62 3.12 5.59
CA VAL A 72 14.50 4.56 5.32
C VAL A 72 14.14 5.30 6.60
N PRO A 73 14.99 6.21 7.10
CA PRO A 73 14.65 7.05 8.24
C PRO A 73 13.38 7.87 7.97
N GLY A 74 12.44 7.85 8.92
CA GLY A 74 11.17 8.56 8.80
C GLY A 74 10.11 7.88 7.93
N TYR A 75 10.37 6.69 7.38
CA TYR A 75 9.36 5.87 6.71
C TYR A 75 8.78 4.83 7.67
N PHE A 76 7.47 4.77 7.74
CA PHE A 76 6.72 3.83 8.56
C PHE A 76 5.76 3.04 7.68
N ALA A 77 5.68 1.74 7.92
CA ALA A 77 4.69 0.88 7.28
C ALA A 77 3.99 -0.01 8.31
N ARG A 78 2.70 -0.24 8.07
CA ARG A 78 1.89 -1.19 8.83
C ARG A 78 1.15 -2.10 7.87
N GLN A 79 1.27 -3.39 8.07
CA GLN A 79 0.47 -4.37 7.37
C GLN A 79 -0.98 -4.22 7.83
N VAL A 80 -1.89 -3.92 6.89
CA VAL A 80 -3.32 -3.67 7.16
C VAL A 80 -4.13 -4.91 6.86
N GLN A 81 -3.82 -5.55 5.75
CA GLN A 81 -4.45 -6.79 5.31
C GLN A 81 -3.37 -7.78 4.89
N GLY A 82 -3.65 -9.04 5.08
CA GLY A 82 -2.85 -10.07 4.48
C GLY A 82 -1.80 -10.71 5.36
N GLY A 83 -1.89 -10.58 6.67
CA GLY A 83 -1.04 -11.34 7.62
C GLY A 83 -1.20 -12.85 7.49
N GLY A 84 -1.14 -13.39 6.36
CA GLY A 84 -1.43 -14.78 6.02
C GLY A 84 -2.17 -14.89 4.69
N LEU A 85 -2.58 -13.77 4.13
CA LEU A 85 -3.27 -13.71 2.86
C LEU A 85 -2.27 -13.53 1.72
N VAL A 86 -2.64 -13.95 0.51
CA VAL A 86 -1.74 -13.94 -0.65
C VAL A 86 -1.46 -12.54 -1.19
N ASN A 87 -2.33 -11.57 -0.90
CA ASN A 87 -2.18 -10.16 -1.27
C ASN A 87 -1.95 -9.32 -0.03
N GLU A 88 -0.69 -9.12 0.31
CA GLU A 88 -0.30 -8.25 1.40
C GLU A 88 -0.54 -6.77 1.03
N GLN A 89 -1.32 -6.08 1.85
CA GLN A 89 -1.52 -4.65 1.74
C GLN A 89 -0.87 -3.94 2.93
N ASN A 90 -0.13 -2.88 2.63
CA ASN A 90 0.53 -2.08 3.64
C ASN A 90 0.05 -0.63 3.53
N SER A 91 -0.32 -0.06 4.67
CA SER A 91 -0.40 1.39 4.81
C SER A 91 0.96 1.91 5.20
N PHE A 92 1.39 3.00 4.60
CA PHE A 92 2.70 3.57 4.88
C PHE A 92 2.63 5.09 4.94
N TRP A 93 3.55 5.67 5.71
CA TRP A 93 3.63 7.10 5.99
C TRP A 93 5.08 7.57 5.99
N ILE A 94 5.27 8.82 5.62
CA ILE A 94 6.55 9.50 5.72
C ILE A 94 6.44 10.52 6.85
N ARG A 95 7.32 10.42 7.89
CA ARG A 95 7.33 11.28 9.08
C ARG A 95 6.01 11.27 9.86
N GLY A 96 5.33 10.11 9.89
CA GLY A 96 4.09 9.89 10.61
C GLY A 96 2.82 10.26 9.83
N GLN A 97 1.67 10.00 10.45
CA GLN A 97 0.36 10.28 9.88
C GLN A 97 -0.01 11.75 10.16
N ARG A 98 0.29 12.62 9.19
CA ARG A 98 0.19 14.08 9.33
C ARG A 98 -1.06 14.68 8.68
N SER A 99 -1.92 13.87 8.09
CA SER A 99 -3.18 14.28 7.45
C SER A 99 -4.25 13.23 7.71
N ASN A 100 -5.52 13.58 7.56
CA ASN A 100 -6.63 12.62 7.60
C ASN A 100 -6.59 11.63 6.43
N SER A 101 -6.04 12.05 5.31
CA SER A 101 -5.74 11.20 4.16
C SER A 101 -4.24 11.33 3.86
N PRO A 102 -3.40 10.53 4.53
CA PRO A 102 -1.95 10.64 4.46
C PRO A 102 -1.36 9.96 3.21
N ASP A 103 -2.04 10.07 2.07
CA ASP A 103 -1.61 9.43 0.84
C ASP A 103 -0.23 9.96 0.42
N VAL A 104 0.73 9.05 0.38
CA VAL A 104 2.07 9.31 -0.11
C VAL A 104 2.04 9.13 -1.63
N LEU A 105 2.53 10.13 -2.36
CA LEU A 105 2.64 10.02 -3.82
C LEU A 105 3.67 8.96 -4.19
N VAL A 106 3.28 7.99 -5.00
CA VAL A 106 4.20 6.99 -5.54
C VAL A 106 4.34 7.15 -7.04
N LEU A 107 5.55 7.36 -7.50
CA LEU A 107 5.86 7.49 -8.93
C LEU A 107 6.83 6.40 -9.37
N VAL A 108 6.48 5.67 -10.41
CA VAL A 108 7.36 4.71 -11.09
C VAL A 108 7.71 5.29 -12.46
N ASP A 109 8.99 5.60 -12.66
CA ASP A 109 9.50 6.27 -13.86
C ASP A 109 8.74 7.58 -14.18
N GLY A 110 8.37 8.33 -13.12
CA GLY A 110 7.66 9.61 -13.23
C GLY A 110 6.14 9.49 -13.45
N GLN A 111 5.56 8.29 -13.37
CA GLN A 111 4.12 8.05 -13.46
C GLN A 111 3.57 7.53 -12.13
N GLU A 112 2.40 8.03 -11.71
CA GLU A 112 1.75 7.59 -10.49
C GLU A 112 1.23 6.16 -10.64
N ARG A 113 1.86 5.22 -9.94
CA ARG A 113 1.61 3.79 -10.00
C ARG A 113 1.84 3.12 -8.66
N ASP A 114 1.17 2.00 -8.44
CA ASP A 114 1.48 1.14 -7.30
C ASP A 114 2.84 0.45 -7.50
N PHE A 115 3.73 0.55 -6.52
CA PHE A 115 5.03 -0.11 -6.55
C PHE A 115 5.06 -1.45 -5.80
N ALA A 116 3.99 -1.80 -5.09
CA ALA A 116 3.88 -3.06 -4.36
C ALA A 116 3.93 -4.29 -5.29
N VAL A 117 3.53 -4.11 -6.54
CA VAL A 117 3.50 -5.17 -7.58
C VAL A 117 4.79 -5.29 -8.37
N LEU A 118 5.76 -4.41 -8.16
CA LEU A 118 7.05 -4.43 -8.84
C LEU A 118 7.96 -5.52 -8.30
N SER A 119 8.81 -6.06 -9.17
CA SER A 119 9.92 -6.91 -8.76
C SER A 119 11.09 -6.05 -8.25
N SER A 120 11.74 -6.48 -7.16
CA SER A 120 13.01 -5.87 -6.74
C SER A 120 14.11 -5.97 -7.80
N HIS A 121 14.00 -6.92 -8.74
CA HIS A 121 14.95 -7.13 -9.83
C HIS A 121 14.79 -6.14 -10.98
N GLU A 122 13.63 -5.47 -11.12
CA GLU A 122 13.42 -4.43 -12.12
C GLU A 122 13.72 -3.02 -11.60
N VAL A 123 13.95 -2.87 -10.28
CA VAL A 123 14.22 -1.59 -9.63
C VAL A 123 15.70 -1.25 -9.68
N GLU A 124 16.03 -0.02 -10.12
CA GLU A 124 17.37 0.57 -10.03
C GLU A 124 17.57 1.29 -8.69
N SER A 125 16.58 2.10 -8.30
CA SER A 125 16.60 2.82 -7.02
C SER A 125 15.19 3.19 -6.56
N ILE A 126 15.04 3.38 -5.24
CA ILE A 126 13.86 3.98 -4.63
C ILE A 126 14.33 5.20 -3.83
N THR A 127 13.78 6.38 -4.18
CA THR A 127 14.06 7.64 -3.49
C THR A 127 12.82 8.09 -2.73
N VAL A 128 12.96 8.34 -1.43
CA VAL A 128 11.89 8.86 -0.57
C VAL A 128 12.13 10.34 -0.31
N LEU A 129 11.16 11.17 -0.71
CA LEU A 129 11.17 12.62 -0.58
C LEU A 129 10.36 13.02 0.66
N LYS A 130 10.97 13.79 1.59
CA LYS A 130 10.41 13.95 2.93
C LYS A 130 10.02 15.40 3.29
N ASP A 131 10.67 16.41 2.72
CA ASP A 131 10.46 17.83 3.04
C ASP A 131 9.85 18.63 1.89
N ALA A 132 9.59 19.92 2.13
CA ALA A 132 8.99 20.78 1.12
C ALA A 132 9.90 20.97 -0.11
N ALA A 133 11.23 21.08 0.06
CA ALA A 133 12.14 21.24 -1.07
C ALA A 133 12.16 20.01 -1.99
N ALA A 134 11.98 18.82 -1.42
CA ALA A 134 11.91 17.59 -2.18
C ALA A 134 10.56 17.40 -2.89
N THR A 135 9.47 17.85 -2.27
CA THR A 135 8.11 17.59 -2.76
C THR A 135 7.46 18.76 -3.50
N ALA A 136 8.05 19.97 -3.45
CA ALA A 136 7.45 21.17 -4.05
C ALA A 136 7.11 21.03 -5.53
N LEU A 137 7.97 20.37 -6.32
CA LEU A 137 7.72 20.12 -7.75
C LEU A 137 6.48 19.25 -8.01
N TYR A 138 6.07 18.45 -7.02
CA TYR A 138 4.87 17.61 -7.05
C TYR A 138 3.67 18.30 -6.40
N GLY A 139 3.93 19.38 -5.65
CA GLY A 139 2.96 20.28 -5.04
C GLY A 139 1.88 19.57 -4.25
N MET A 140 0.62 19.69 -4.71
CA MET A 140 -0.54 19.17 -4.00
C MET A 140 -0.68 17.64 -3.97
N ARG A 141 0.05 16.92 -4.83
CA ARG A 141 0.02 15.46 -4.83
C ARG A 141 0.95 14.86 -3.77
N ALA A 142 1.99 15.59 -3.40
CA ALA A 142 3.03 15.11 -2.51
C ALA A 142 3.02 15.78 -1.12
N GLY A 143 1.87 16.28 -0.69
CA GLY A 143 1.70 16.93 0.62
C GLY A 143 2.07 16.04 1.82
N SER A 144 2.00 14.73 1.67
CA SER A 144 2.40 13.75 2.68
C SER A 144 3.76 13.10 2.40
N GLY A 145 4.52 13.59 1.41
CA GLY A 145 5.77 13.04 0.92
C GLY A 145 5.60 12.30 -0.40
N ALA A 146 6.72 11.87 -0.99
CA ALA A 146 6.70 11.09 -2.23
C ALA A 146 7.74 9.96 -2.22
N ILE A 147 7.44 8.89 -2.96
CA ILE A 147 8.32 7.76 -3.25
C ILE A 147 8.52 7.70 -4.74
N LEU A 148 9.77 7.83 -5.17
CA LEU A 148 10.17 7.75 -6.56
C LEU A 148 10.86 6.41 -6.80
N VAL A 149 10.32 5.60 -7.68
CA VAL A 149 10.90 4.33 -8.10
C VAL A 149 11.46 4.52 -9.51
N THR A 150 12.76 4.36 -9.65
CA THR A 150 13.45 4.36 -10.94
C THR A 150 13.70 2.92 -11.33
N THR A 151 13.28 2.52 -12.52
CA THR A 151 13.49 1.15 -13.00
C THR A 151 14.81 1.03 -13.79
N ARG A 152 15.34 -0.19 -13.85
CA ARG A 152 16.60 -0.48 -14.53
C ARG A 152 16.51 -0.15 -16.01
N LYS A 153 17.59 0.42 -16.54
CA LYS A 153 17.78 0.69 -17.95
C LYS A 153 18.81 -0.26 -18.56
N GLY A 154 18.82 -0.33 -19.88
CA GLY A 154 19.83 -1.05 -20.62
C GLY A 154 21.22 -0.42 -20.47
N ALA A 155 22.25 -1.23 -20.59
CA ALA A 155 23.63 -0.78 -20.65
C ALA A 155 24.27 -1.16 -21.97
N LYS A 156 25.21 -0.33 -22.44
CA LYS A 156 26.01 -0.66 -23.63
C LYS A 156 26.85 -1.92 -23.38
N GLY A 157 26.94 -2.79 -24.35
CA GLY A 157 27.74 -4.01 -24.28
C GLY A 157 26.99 -5.24 -24.76
N LYS A 158 27.64 -6.39 -24.62
CA LYS A 158 27.06 -7.69 -25.00
C LYS A 158 25.84 -7.99 -24.15
N PRO A 159 24.85 -8.72 -24.69
CA PRO A 159 23.70 -9.16 -23.91
C PRO A 159 24.12 -9.90 -22.63
N GLN A 160 23.56 -9.48 -21.50
CA GLN A 160 23.71 -10.15 -20.21
C GLN A 160 22.36 -10.73 -19.82
N VAL A 161 22.34 -11.99 -19.46
CA VAL A 161 21.16 -12.75 -19.03
C VAL A 161 21.35 -13.15 -17.59
N GLU A 162 20.39 -12.79 -16.73
CA GLU A 162 20.37 -13.15 -15.32
C GLU A 162 19.05 -13.86 -15.03
N LEU A 163 19.14 -15.13 -14.58
CA LEU A 163 18.00 -15.92 -14.15
C LEU A 163 18.08 -16.11 -12.62
N THR A 164 17.00 -15.76 -11.92
CA THR A 164 16.89 -15.96 -10.49
C THR A 164 15.66 -16.81 -10.20
N ALA A 165 15.85 -17.92 -9.46
CA ALA A 165 14.78 -18.76 -8.94
C ALA A 165 14.80 -18.74 -7.42
N GLN A 166 13.66 -18.50 -6.79
CA GLN A 166 13.51 -18.43 -5.33
C GLN A 166 12.34 -19.28 -4.87
N ILE A 167 12.56 -20.08 -3.85
CA ILE A 167 11.52 -20.75 -3.07
C ILE A 167 11.52 -20.10 -1.69
N ILE A 168 10.38 -19.54 -1.28
CA ILE A 168 10.26 -18.72 -0.08
C ILE A 168 9.32 -19.43 0.90
N ALA A 169 9.86 -19.81 2.07
CA ALA A 169 9.08 -20.28 3.20
C ALA A 169 8.69 -19.08 4.07
N GLN A 170 7.41 -18.90 4.33
CA GLN A 170 6.90 -17.82 5.14
C GLN A 170 6.17 -18.38 6.35
N GLN A 171 6.50 -17.88 7.53
CA GLN A 171 5.91 -18.26 8.80
C GLN A 171 5.42 -17.00 9.53
N PRO A 172 4.23 -17.01 10.17
CA PRO A 172 3.80 -15.91 11.03
C PRO A 172 4.78 -15.68 12.17
N LEU A 173 5.14 -14.41 12.42
CA LEU A 173 6.01 -14.05 13.56
C LEU A 173 5.31 -14.23 14.90
N LYS A 174 4.00 -14.04 14.92
CA LYS A 174 3.15 -14.17 16.11
C LYS A 174 1.82 -14.79 15.70
N GLU A 175 1.44 -15.82 16.40
CA GLU A 175 0.12 -16.44 16.30
C GLU A 175 -0.76 -15.94 17.44
N LEU A 176 -2.02 -15.65 17.10
CA LEU A 176 -3.03 -15.38 18.12
C LEU A 176 -3.50 -16.75 18.66
N LYS A 177 -3.27 -16.99 19.94
CA LYS A 177 -3.74 -18.21 20.62
C LYS A 177 -5.07 -17.90 21.31
N SER A 178 -6.10 -18.66 20.96
CA SER A 178 -7.36 -18.65 21.69
C SER A 178 -7.26 -19.47 22.98
N LEU A 179 -8.11 -19.16 23.95
CA LEU A 179 -8.25 -19.97 25.14
C LEU A 179 -8.93 -21.31 24.78
N ASN A 180 -8.51 -22.41 25.43
CA ASN A 180 -9.28 -23.64 25.36
C ASN A 180 -10.68 -23.44 25.96
N ALA A 181 -11.60 -24.35 25.67
CA ALA A 181 -13.01 -24.21 26.06
C ALA A 181 -13.21 -24.07 27.57
N ALA A 182 -12.48 -24.83 28.40
CA ALA A 182 -12.58 -24.76 29.84
C ALA A 182 -12.09 -23.40 30.40
N ASP A 183 -10.94 -22.93 29.92
CA ASP A 183 -10.38 -21.64 30.33
C ASP A 183 -11.25 -20.48 29.87
N TYR A 184 -11.79 -20.57 28.63
CA TYR A 184 -12.78 -19.61 28.13
C TYR A 184 -13.99 -19.54 29.04
N ALA A 185 -14.59 -20.70 29.40
CA ALA A 185 -15.76 -20.76 30.27
C ALA A 185 -15.49 -20.13 31.66
N ARG A 186 -14.31 -20.40 32.25
CA ARG A 186 -13.90 -19.75 33.50
C ARG A 186 -13.78 -18.24 33.38
N GLN A 187 -13.07 -17.75 32.34
CA GLN A 187 -12.89 -16.31 32.16
C GLN A 187 -14.21 -15.60 31.83
N HIS A 188 -15.07 -16.26 31.07
CA HIS A 188 -16.40 -15.73 30.79
C HIS A 188 -17.24 -15.58 32.05
N ASN A 189 -17.23 -16.57 32.96
CA ASN A 189 -17.92 -16.49 34.26
C ASN A 189 -17.34 -15.38 35.15
N ILE A 190 -16.00 -15.18 35.14
CA ILE A 190 -15.36 -14.06 35.85
C ILE A 190 -15.85 -12.72 35.30
N ALA A 191 -15.92 -12.56 34.00
CA ALA A 191 -16.42 -11.34 33.37
C ALA A 191 -17.88 -11.06 33.74
N ARG A 192 -18.75 -12.08 33.73
CA ARG A 192 -20.14 -11.96 34.14
C ARG A 192 -20.28 -11.60 35.62
N HIS A 193 -19.46 -12.20 36.49
CA HIS A 193 -19.42 -11.84 37.91
C HIS A 193 -19.05 -10.36 38.14
N ASN A 194 -18.08 -9.85 37.39
CA ASN A 194 -17.70 -8.42 37.41
C ASN A 194 -18.85 -7.48 36.98
N ASP A 195 -19.74 -7.97 36.11
CA ASP A 195 -20.92 -7.26 35.62
C ASP A 195 -22.17 -7.53 36.52
N ASN A 196 -22.00 -8.18 37.69
CA ASN A 196 -23.09 -8.62 38.61
C ASN A 196 -24.12 -9.52 37.93
N MET A 197 -23.68 -10.40 37.05
CA MET A 197 -24.51 -11.40 36.37
C MET A 197 -24.19 -12.81 36.87
N ASP A 198 -25.18 -13.70 36.84
CA ASP A 198 -24.97 -15.11 37.19
C ASP A 198 -24.01 -15.80 36.23
N PRO A 199 -23.23 -16.80 36.69
CA PRO A 199 -22.37 -17.61 35.83
C PRO A 199 -23.19 -18.26 34.69
N LEU A 200 -22.64 -18.24 33.48
CA LEU A 200 -23.24 -18.91 32.34
C LEU A 200 -22.90 -20.40 32.29
N TYR A 201 -21.68 -20.74 32.68
CA TYR A 201 -21.17 -22.12 32.69
C TYR A 201 -21.15 -22.65 34.11
N SER A 202 -21.80 -23.81 34.36
CA SER A 202 -21.74 -24.51 35.64
C SER A 202 -20.32 -25.11 35.86
N ASN A 203 -20.02 -25.49 37.10
CA ASN A 203 -18.81 -26.24 37.40
C ASN A 203 -18.76 -27.59 36.62
N TYR A 204 -19.94 -28.21 36.42
CA TYR A 204 -20.06 -29.44 35.64
C TYR A 204 -19.65 -29.22 34.18
N ASP A 205 -20.11 -28.15 33.54
CA ASP A 205 -19.74 -27.79 32.19
C ASP A 205 -18.24 -27.55 32.06
N ILE A 206 -17.66 -26.77 32.98
CA ILE A 206 -16.22 -26.48 33.01
C ILE A 206 -15.38 -27.76 33.14
N MET A 207 -15.83 -28.69 33.98
CA MET A 207 -15.15 -29.98 34.17
C MET A 207 -15.24 -30.86 32.90
N ASN A 208 -16.36 -30.84 32.17
CA ASN A 208 -16.49 -31.58 30.94
C ASN A 208 -15.66 -30.96 29.82
N TYR A 209 -15.63 -29.66 29.68
CA TYR A 209 -14.70 -28.98 28.74
C TYR A 209 -13.24 -29.29 29.08
N ALA A 210 -12.88 -29.42 30.35
CA ALA A 210 -11.52 -29.74 30.79
C ALA A 210 -11.06 -31.17 30.42
N LYS A 211 -12.00 -32.09 30.11
CA LYS A 211 -11.66 -33.43 29.59
C LYS A 211 -11.00 -33.38 28.20
N ASN A 212 -11.22 -32.28 27.48
CA ASN A 212 -10.63 -32.02 26.17
C ASN A 212 -10.87 -33.16 25.16
N ASP A 213 -12.08 -33.69 25.15
CA ASP A 213 -12.47 -34.73 24.21
C ASP A 213 -12.75 -34.13 22.82
N PRO A 214 -11.92 -34.40 21.80
CA PRO A 214 -12.09 -33.84 20.48
C PRO A 214 -13.36 -34.36 19.75
N ASN A 215 -13.96 -35.43 20.24
CA ASN A 215 -15.16 -36.02 19.68
C ASN A 215 -16.44 -35.60 20.43
N SER A 216 -16.30 -34.80 21.49
CA SER A 216 -17.45 -34.35 22.27
C SER A 216 -18.31 -33.39 21.46
N ILE A 217 -19.58 -33.75 21.29
CA ILE A 217 -20.58 -32.90 20.65
C ILE A 217 -21.10 -31.83 21.63
N LEU A 218 -21.24 -32.20 22.92
CA LEU A 218 -21.78 -31.33 23.94
C LEU A 218 -20.75 -30.35 24.53
N TYR A 219 -19.51 -30.80 24.66
CA TYR A 219 -18.42 -30.05 25.23
C TYR A 219 -17.23 -30.00 24.27
N PRO A 220 -17.42 -29.45 23.06
CA PRO A 220 -16.37 -29.43 22.05
C PRO A 220 -15.21 -28.54 22.51
N ASN A 221 -14.01 -28.86 22.01
CA ASN A 221 -12.84 -28.04 22.16
C ASN A 221 -12.03 -28.06 20.86
N VAL A 222 -12.39 -27.18 19.92
CA VAL A 222 -11.79 -27.11 18.61
C VAL A 222 -10.84 -25.93 18.53
N ASP A 223 -9.54 -26.19 18.43
CA ASP A 223 -8.58 -25.15 18.08
C ASP A 223 -8.64 -24.85 16.59
N TRP A 224 -9.50 -23.88 16.23
CA TRP A 224 -9.79 -23.50 14.85
C TRP A 224 -8.54 -23.02 14.11
N ALA A 225 -7.68 -22.27 14.79
CA ALA A 225 -6.47 -21.73 14.19
C ALA A 225 -5.43 -22.82 13.90
N ASP A 226 -5.16 -23.70 14.89
CA ASP A 226 -4.20 -24.80 14.74
C ASP A 226 -4.62 -25.79 13.65
N LYS A 227 -5.95 -26.00 13.51
CA LYS A 227 -6.51 -26.97 12.56
C LYS A 227 -6.52 -26.47 11.13
N TYR A 228 -6.89 -25.19 10.91
CA TYR A 228 -7.16 -24.64 9.58
C TYR A 228 -6.09 -23.65 9.08
N LEU A 229 -5.09 -23.31 9.89
CA LEU A 229 -3.93 -22.54 9.44
C LEU A 229 -2.70 -23.43 9.28
N LYS A 230 -1.95 -23.21 8.22
CA LYS A 230 -0.66 -23.83 7.99
C LYS A 230 0.42 -23.08 8.78
N ASP A 231 1.31 -23.79 9.43
CA ASP A 231 2.50 -23.17 10.06
C ASP A 231 3.38 -22.43 9.05
N ILE A 232 3.49 -22.97 7.84
CA ILE A 232 4.37 -22.46 6.78
C ILE A 232 3.59 -22.43 5.48
N ARG A 233 3.67 -21.32 4.79
CA ARG A 233 3.27 -21.23 3.38
C ARG A 233 4.49 -21.15 2.48
N TRP A 234 4.35 -21.64 1.27
CA TRP A 234 5.40 -21.63 0.26
C TRP A 234 5.03 -20.70 -0.87
N SER A 235 5.99 -19.88 -1.26
CA SER A 235 5.89 -19.02 -2.44
C SER A 235 7.05 -19.34 -3.39
N GLN A 236 6.80 -19.18 -4.69
CA GLN A 236 7.77 -19.40 -5.74
C GLN A 236 7.90 -18.14 -6.57
N ARG A 237 9.13 -17.79 -6.93
CA ARG A 237 9.42 -16.64 -7.79
C ARG A 237 10.52 -17.02 -8.78
N TYR A 238 10.24 -16.74 -10.05
CA TYR A 238 11.19 -16.91 -11.14
C TYR A 238 11.33 -15.55 -11.83
N ASN A 239 12.54 -15.09 -12.01
CA ASN A 239 12.83 -13.78 -12.57
C ASN A 239 13.93 -13.91 -13.62
N LEU A 240 13.67 -13.40 -14.82
CA LEU A 240 14.59 -13.33 -15.94
C LEU A 240 14.87 -11.88 -16.29
N ASN A 241 16.13 -11.47 -16.26
CA ASN A 241 16.60 -10.18 -16.75
C ASN A 241 17.47 -10.36 -17.97
N ILE A 242 17.24 -9.52 -18.99
CA ILE A 242 18.08 -9.45 -20.17
C ILE A 242 18.42 -7.98 -20.40
N GLN A 243 19.69 -7.63 -20.46
CA GLN A 243 20.13 -6.27 -20.75
C GLN A 243 21.29 -6.27 -21.72
N GLY A 244 21.38 -5.22 -22.52
CA GLY A 244 22.45 -5.04 -23.48
C GLY A 244 22.25 -3.79 -24.31
N GLY A 245 23.12 -3.62 -25.31
CA GLY A 245 22.95 -2.52 -26.22
C GLY A 245 24.21 -2.13 -26.99
N THR A 246 24.01 -1.19 -27.90
CA THR A 246 25.02 -0.56 -28.72
C THR A 246 25.14 0.94 -28.43
N GLU A 247 25.91 1.67 -29.21
CA GLU A 247 25.93 3.16 -29.13
C GLU A 247 24.60 3.79 -29.54
N LYS A 248 23.79 3.11 -30.35
CA LYS A 248 22.52 3.65 -30.88
C LYS A 248 21.31 3.23 -30.08
N SER A 249 21.36 2.09 -29.36
CA SER A 249 20.23 1.62 -28.58
C SER A 249 20.69 0.77 -27.40
N THR A 250 20.06 0.95 -26.24
CA THR A 250 20.22 0.07 -25.08
C THR A 250 18.85 -0.46 -24.68
N TYR A 251 18.83 -1.67 -24.11
CA TYR A 251 17.59 -2.31 -23.70
C TYR A 251 17.74 -3.05 -22.38
N PHE A 252 16.67 -3.05 -21.61
CA PHE A 252 16.48 -3.88 -20.42
C PHE A 252 15.12 -4.55 -20.52
N VAL A 253 15.08 -5.86 -20.41
CA VAL A 253 13.85 -6.66 -20.38
C VAL A 253 13.83 -7.46 -19.08
N ASN A 254 12.72 -7.42 -18.38
CA ASN A 254 12.44 -8.23 -17.20
C ASN A 254 11.17 -9.04 -17.42
N ALA A 255 11.22 -10.33 -17.08
CA ALA A 255 10.05 -11.18 -16.99
C ALA A 255 10.04 -11.86 -15.63
N MET A 256 8.92 -11.82 -14.90
CA MET A 256 8.79 -12.43 -13.59
C MET A 256 7.49 -13.23 -13.50
N TYR A 257 7.59 -14.43 -12.95
CA TYR A 257 6.46 -15.22 -12.49
C TYR A 257 6.53 -15.41 -10.98
N THR A 258 5.39 -15.23 -10.32
CA THR A 258 5.26 -15.44 -8.87
C THR A 258 4.01 -16.25 -8.58
N ARG A 259 4.15 -17.27 -7.74
CA ARG A 259 3.04 -18.04 -7.19
C ARG A 259 3.09 -17.97 -5.66
N ASN A 260 2.01 -17.49 -5.06
CA ASN A 260 1.84 -17.42 -3.62
C ASN A 260 0.71 -18.36 -3.21
N ASN A 261 0.99 -19.31 -2.33
CA ASN A 261 -0.03 -20.15 -1.73
C ASN A 261 -0.53 -19.52 -0.42
N GLY A 262 -1.79 -19.76 -0.07
CA GLY A 262 -2.38 -19.29 1.19
C GLY A 262 -2.04 -20.19 2.37
N TYR A 263 -2.42 -19.71 3.55
CA TYR A 263 -2.19 -20.39 4.83
C TYR A 263 -3.28 -21.40 5.20
N PHE A 264 -4.40 -21.46 4.48
CA PHE A 264 -5.52 -22.32 4.87
C PHE A 264 -5.28 -23.78 4.51
N ASN A 265 -5.69 -24.67 5.41
CA ASN A 265 -5.89 -26.08 5.16
C ASN A 265 -7.31 -26.26 4.64
N THR A 266 -7.47 -26.51 3.35
CA THR A 266 -8.75 -26.83 2.69
C THR A 266 -8.86 -28.33 2.47
N ASP A 267 -10.09 -28.87 2.43
CA ASP A 267 -10.33 -30.23 1.99
C ASP A 267 -10.70 -30.27 0.49
N ASP A 268 -10.71 -31.47 -0.09
CA ASP A 268 -11.03 -31.70 -1.50
C ASP A 268 -12.49 -32.19 -1.66
N SER A 269 -13.40 -31.75 -0.77
CA SER A 269 -14.78 -32.22 -0.73
C SER A 269 -15.67 -31.72 -1.88
N HIS A 270 -15.16 -30.81 -2.73
CA HIS A 270 -15.91 -30.21 -3.83
C HIS A 270 -15.12 -30.14 -5.14
N ASP A 271 -15.84 -30.09 -6.26
CA ASP A 271 -15.28 -29.98 -7.61
C ASP A 271 -14.65 -28.59 -7.91
N TYR A 272 -14.70 -27.64 -6.97
CA TYR A 272 -14.14 -26.30 -7.12
C TYR A 272 -13.05 -26.05 -6.08
N ASN A 273 -12.06 -25.26 -6.49
CA ASN A 273 -10.90 -24.95 -5.63
C ASN A 273 -11.20 -23.77 -4.73
N THR A 274 -11.22 -24.00 -3.42
CA THR A 274 -11.37 -22.95 -2.38
C THR A 274 -10.03 -22.49 -1.82
N ASN A 275 -8.91 -23.12 -2.20
CA ASN A 275 -7.60 -22.74 -1.68
C ASN A 275 -7.25 -21.30 -2.08
N HIS A 276 -6.92 -20.50 -1.09
CA HIS A 276 -6.51 -19.11 -1.32
C HIS A 276 -5.12 -19.07 -1.95
N SER A 277 -5.02 -18.60 -3.19
CA SER A 277 -3.77 -18.54 -3.94
C SER A 277 -3.76 -17.34 -4.89
N ALA A 278 -2.56 -16.89 -5.25
CA ALA A 278 -2.38 -15.88 -6.29
C ALA A 278 -1.18 -16.20 -7.17
N GLU A 279 -1.38 -16.07 -8.47
CA GLU A 279 -0.35 -16.18 -9.50
C GLU A 279 -0.23 -14.85 -10.23
N ARG A 280 1.01 -14.41 -10.47
CA ARG A 280 1.28 -13.17 -11.20
C ARG A 280 2.39 -13.38 -12.20
N PHE A 281 2.18 -12.82 -13.38
CA PHE A 281 3.19 -12.69 -14.41
C PHE A 281 3.41 -11.20 -14.71
N ASN A 282 4.66 -10.75 -14.65
CA ASN A 282 5.06 -9.38 -14.97
C ASN A 282 6.00 -9.39 -16.15
N ILE A 283 5.90 -8.37 -17.01
CA ILE A 283 6.86 -8.09 -18.08
C ILE A 283 7.16 -6.60 -18.13
N ARG A 284 8.44 -6.26 -18.26
CA ARG A 284 8.93 -4.89 -18.49
C ARG A 284 9.91 -4.87 -19.63
N SER A 285 9.84 -3.81 -20.43
CA SER A 285 10.84 -3.51 -21.46
C SER A 285 11.14 -2.01 -21.45
N ASN A 286 12.38 -1.65 -21.16
CA ASN A 286 12.90 -0.28 -21.21
C ASN A 286 13.92 -0.24 -22.35
N ILE A 287 13.67 0.62 -23.35
CA ILE A 287 14.52 0.75 -24.53
C ILE A 287 14.83 2.23 -24.73
N ASP A 288 16.11 2.56 -24.81
CA ASP A 288 16.60 3.90 -25.06
C ASP A 288 17.25 3.92 -26.47
N PHE A 289 16.82 4.83 -27.34
CA PHE A 289 17.33 5.02 -28.68
C PHE A 289 18.02 6.37 -28.80
N ALA A 290 19.25 6.40 -29.30
CA ALA A 290 19.90 7.60 -29.81
C ALA A 290 19.46 7.81 -31.27
N VAL A 291 18.38 8.56 -31.50
CA VAL A 291 17.81 8.84 -32.80
C VAL A 291 18.79 9.68 -33.66
N THR A 292 19.36 10.69 -33.00
CA THR A 292 20.47 11.49 -33.56
C THR A 292 21.55 11.67 -32.47
N ARG A 293 22.60 12.42 -32.72
CA ARG A 293 23.59 12.75 -31.70
C ARG A 293 23.04 13.64 -30.60
N THR A 294 21.94 14.35 -30.84
CA THR A 294 21.31 15.31 -29.94
C THR A 294 19.87 14.91 -29.56
N THR A 295 19.30 13.89 -30.20
CA THR A 295 17.92 13.44 -29.98
C THR A 295 17.90 12.03 -29.44
N GLN A 296 17.23 11.84 -28.25
CA GLN A 296 17.05 10.56 -27.61
C GLN A 296 15.55 10.25 -27.49
N LEU A 297 15.18 9.00 -27.75
CA LEU A 297 13.84 8.46 -27.56
C LEU A 297 13.90 7.33 -26.54
N ASP A 298 13.22 7.50 -25.41
CA ASP A 298 13.05 6.48 -24.37
C ASP A 298 11.65 5.87 -24.51
N VAL A 299 11.56 4.53 -24.53
CA VAL A 299 10.30 3.78 -24.60
C VAL A 299 10.25 2.80 -23.43
N ASN A 300 9.24 2.92 -22.60
CA ASN A 300 9.01 2.06 -21.45
C ASN A 300 7.66 1.34 -21.61
N LEU A 301 7.70 0.03 -21.59
CA LEU A 301 6.55 -0.86 -21.60
C LEU A 301 6.53 -1.65 -20.30
N TYR A 302 5.38 -1.75 -19.65
CA TYR A 302 5.20 -2.56 -18.46
C TYR A 302 3.80 -3.18 -18.47
N GLY A 303 3.71 -4.42 -18.08
CA GLY A 303 2.43 -5.08 -17.92
C GLY A 303 2.51 -6.21 -16.90
N TRP A 304 1.37 -6.53 -16.30
CA TRP A 304 1.24 -7.71 -15.49
C TRP A 304 -0.17 -8.29 -15.59
N TYR A 305 -0.23 -9.59 -15.43
CA TYR A 305 -1.46 -10.34 -15.27
C TYR A 305 -1.43 -11.04 -13.92
N GLN A 306 -2.52 -10.95 -13.16
CA GLN A 306 -2.68 -11.64 -11.90
C GLN A 306 -3.99 -12.41 -11.89
N SER A 307 -3.95 -13.66 -11.43
CA SER A 307 -5.11 -14.47 -11.09
C SER A 307 -5.05 -14.79 -9.60
N GLN A 308 -6.12 -14.48 -8.90
CA GLN A 308 -6.30 -14.79 -7.48
C GLN A 308 -7.55 -15.64 -7.31
N ASN A 309 -7.42 -16.71 -6.53
CA ASN A 309 -8.51 -17.60 -6.18
C ASN A 309 -8.68 -17.65 -4.66
N GLY A 310 -9.88 -17.95 -4.18
CA GLY A 310 -10.13 -18.14 -2.77
C GLY A 310 -11.56 -18.56 -2.44
N PRO A 311 -11.85 -18.83 -1.17
CA PRO A 311 -13.17 -19.27 -0.70
C PRO A 311 -14.21 -18.15 -0.79
N GLY A 312 -15.46 -18.52 -1.03
CA GLY A 312 -16.58 -17.59 -1.24
C GLY A 312 -16.84 -16.65 -0.07
N SER A 313 -16.62 -17.09 1.16
CA SER A 313 -16.73 -16.26 2.38
C SER A 313 -15.62 -15.20 2.53
N GLY A 314 -14.58 -15.26 1.69
CA GLY A 314 -13.44 -14.35 1.73
C GLY A 314 -12.41 -14.70 2.81
N ALA A 315 -11.15 -14.66 2.43
CA ALA A 315 -10.03 -15.11 3.27
C ALA A 315 -9.89 -14.31 4.58
N GLU A 316 -10.14 -13.00 4.55
CA GLU A 316 -10.07 -12.14 5.74
C GLU A 316 -11.12 -12.51 6.78
N ASN A 317 -12.35 -12.76 6.33
CA ASN A 317 -13.46 -13.12 7.19
C ASN A 317 -13.23 -14.48 7.86
N ILE A 318 -12.71 -15.43 7.09
CA ILE A 318 -12.34 -16.76 7.60
C ILE A 318 -11.23 -16.64 8.65
N TYR A 319 -10.13 -15.91 8.34
CA TYR A 319 -9.05 -15.70 9.29
C TYR A 319 -9.54 -15.08 10.58
N LYS A 320 -10.38 -14.04 10.50
CA LYS A 320 -11.00 -13.42 11.66
C LYS A 320 -11.76 -14.44 12.50
N ASN A 321 -12.61 -15.28 11.89
CA ASN A 321 -13.35 -16.29 12.62
C ASN A 321 -12.42 -17.33 13.26
N LEU A 322 -11.40 -17.81 12.55
CA LEU A 322 -10.44 -18.79 13.07
C LEU A 322 -9.74 -18.32 14.37
N VAL A 323 -9.44 -17.02 14.48
CA VAL A 323 -8.69 -16.48 15.63
C VAL A 323 -9.58 -15.91 16.76
N THR A 324 -10.86 -15.65 16.48
CA THR A 324 -11.77 -15.02 17.47
C THR A 324 -12.87 -15.96 17.95
N LEU A 325 -13.14 -17.07 17.26
CA LEU A 325 -14.17 -18.00 17.67
C LEU A 325 -13.73 -18.79 18.92
N PRO A 326 -14.55 -18.83 19.98
CA PRO A 326 -14.24 -19.66 21.15
C PRO A 326 -14.20 -21.14 20.78
N GLN A 327 -13.24 -21.89 21.33
CA GLN A 327 -13.03 -23.30 21.01
C GLN A 327 -14.20 -24.20 21.42
N GLY A 328 -14.97 -23.79 22.42
CA GLY A 328 -16.09 -24.58 22.99
C GLY A 328 -17.47 -24.23 22.47
N ILE A 329 -17.60 -23.40 21.39
CA ILE A 329 -18.90 -22.87 20.98
C ILE A 329 -19.78 -23.92 20.26
N PHE A 330 -19.18 -24.72 19.42
CA PHE A 330 -19.79 -25.85 18.69
C PHE A 330 -18.69 -26.79 18.15
N PRO A 331 -19.05 -28.09 17.86
CA PRO A 331 -18.12 -29.00 17.20
C PRO A 331 -17.85 -28.55 15.76
N GLU A 332 -16.86 -29.14 15.10
CA GLU A 332 -16.55 -28.86 13.70
C GLU A 332 -17.73 -29.19 12.78
N TRP A 333 -18.28 -30.36 12.94
CA TRP A 333 -19.49 -30.86 12.28
C TRP A 333 -20.16 -31.94 13.16
N TYR A 334 -21.41 -32.27 12.83
CA TYR A 334 -22.09 -33.46 13.36
C TYR A 334 -21.91 -34.61 12.38
N ASN A 335 -21.60 -35.81 12.90
CA ASN A 335 -21.61 -37.02 12.07
C ASN A 335 -23.05 -37.33 11.63
N ASP A 336 -23.18 -37.96 10.45
CA ASP A 336 -24.49 -38.43 9.97
C ASP A 336 -24.91 -39.65 10.79
N GLN A 337 -25.75 -39.44 11.80
CA GLN A 337 -26.27 -40.48 12.71
C GLN A 337 -27.77 -40.56 12.66
N GLY A 338 -28.42 -40.10 11.57
CA GLY A 338 -29.86 -40.11 11.42
C GLY A 338 -30.57 -39.07 12.31
N TYR A 339 -29.98 -37.90 12.46
CA TYR A 339 -30.60 -36.76 13.17
C TYR A 339 -31.91 -36.35 12.47
N THR A 340 -32.85 -35.84 13.29
CA THR A 340 -34.06 -35.20 12.79
C THR A 340 -33.99 -33.68 13.06
N ASP A 341 -34.69 -32.90 12.24
CA ASP A 341 -34.92 -31.49 12.50
C ASP A 341 -35.99 -31.29 13.60
N GLN A 342 -36.26 -30.06 13.97
CA GLN A 342 -37.30 -29.72 14.97
C GLN A 342 -38.73 -30.07 14.50
N TYR A 343 -38.92 -30.45 13.27
CA TYR A 343 -40.22 -30.88 12.69
C TYR A 343 -40.32 -32.38 12.52
N GLY A 344 -39.26 -33.14 12.86
CA GLY A 344 -39.21 -34.59 12.72
C GLY A 344 -38.74 -35.10 11.34
N ASN A 345 -38.26 -34.24 10.46
CA ASN A 345 -37.69 -34.64 9.18
C ASN A 345 -36.25 -35.13 9.35
N VAL A 346 -35.88 -36.20 8.66
CA VAL A 346 -34.51 -36.71 8.64
C VAL A 346 -33.60 -35.70 7.95
N ILE A 347 -32.51 -35.34 8.62
CA ILE A 347 -31.49 -34.44 8.06
C ILE A 347 -30.55 -35.26 7.19
N ASN A 348 -30.54 -34.97 5.90
CA ASN A 348 -29.59 -35.55 4.95
C ASN A 348 -28.34 -34.69 4.89
N ALA A 349 -27.18 -35.27 5.21
CA ALA A 349 -25.90 -34.60 5.08
C ALA A 349 -25.29 -34.92 3.72
N GLU A 350 -24.95 -33.88 2.96
CA GLU A 350 -24.00 -34.05 1.87
C GLU A 350 -22.63 -34.39 2.48
N ASP A 351 -21.91 -35.35 1.89
CA ASP A 351 -20.57 -35.79 2.34
C ASP A 351 -20.51 -36.37 3.77
N GLY A 352 -21.62 -36.79 4.37
CA GLY A 352 -21.66 -37.33 5.73
C GLY A 352 -21.37 -36.33 6.84
N LYS A 353 -21.34 -35.03 6.56
CA LYS A 353 -21.03 -33.94 7.52
C LYS A 353 -22.17 -32.93 7.58
N ILE A 354 -22.75 -32.75 8.77
CA ILE A 354 -23.77 -31.74 9.04
C ILE A 354 -23.08 -30.52 9.67
N VAL A 355 -23.20 -29.37 9.05
CA VAL A 355 -22.49 -28.16 9.51
C VAL A 355 -23.00 -27.73 10.88
N ALA A 356 -22.13 -27.82 11.87
CA ALA A 356 -22.41 -27.33 13.22
C ALA A 356 -22.23 -25.80 13.29
N GLY A 357 -23.09 -25.12 14.06
CA GLY A 357 -23.03 -23.67 14.25
C GLY A 357 -24.23 -23.13 14.98
N ASN A 358 -24.29 -21.81 15.14
CA ASN A 358 -25.43 -21.11 15.69
C ASN A 358 -25.72 -19.81 14.94
N ALA A 359 -26.81 -19.13 15.32
CA ALA A 359 -27.29 -17.91 14.65
C ALA A 359 -26.27 -16.74 14.63
N PHE A 360 -25.28 -16.76 15.52
CA PHE A 360 -24.34 -15.65 15.71
C PHE A 360 -22.92 -15.95 15.22
N ARG A 361 -22.59 -17.20 14.91
CA ARG A 361 -21.22 -17.62 14.57
C ARG A 361 -21.22 -18.50 13.33
N GLU A 362 -20.34 -18.18 12.44
CA GLU A 362 -20.13 -18.96 11.20
C GLU A 362 -19.06 -20.03 11.44
N ASN A 363 -19.34 -21.24 11.01
CA ASN A 363 -18.42 -22.38 11.11
C ASN A 363 -17.24 -22.22 10.16
N PRO A 364 -15.98 -22.14 10.66
CA PRO A 364 -14.81 -21.91 9.83
C PRO A 364 -14.55 -23.00 8.79
N TRP A 365 -14.84 -24.27 9.10
CA TRP A 365 -14.72 -25.36 8.15
C TRP A 365 -15.64 -25.14 6.95
N ALA A 366 -16.91 -24.84 7.22
CA ALA A 366 -17.88 -24.62 6.16
C ALA A 366 -17.60 -23.31 5.38
N MET A 367 -17.13 -22.27 6.05
CA MET A 367 -16.67 -21.05 5.38
C MET A 367 -15.52 -21.32 4.41
N LEU A 368 -14.58 -22.21 4.77
CA LEU A 368 -13.48 -22.60 3.92
C LEU A 368 -13.91 -23.49 2.77
N ASN A 369 -14.74 -24.51 3.05
CA ASN A 369 -14.93 -25.62 2.13
C ASN A 369 -16.30 -25.58 1.44
N ARG A 370 -17.36 -24.97 2.04
CA ARG A 370 -18.73 -24.96 1.51
C ARG A 370 -19.28 -23.62 1.06
N SER A 371 -18.54 -22.53 1.24
CA SER A 371 -19.05 -21.19 0.89
C SER A 371 -18.96 -20.84 -0.61
N GLY A 372 -18.53 -21.78 -1.46
CA GLY A 372 -18.22 -21.51 -2.84
C GLY A 372 -16.83 -20.90 -3.03
N TYR A 373 -16.64 -20.14 -4.11
CA TYR A 373 -15.33 -19.57 -4.46
C TYR A 373 -15.43 -18.18 -5.09
N PHE A 374 -14.32 -17.48 -5.10
CA PHE A 374 -14.11 -16.31 -5.95
C PHE A 374 -12.86 -16.49 -6.82
N GLN A 375 -12.86 -15.86 -7.98
CA GLN A 375 -11.70 -15.75 -8.84
C GLN A 375 -11.61 -14.32 -9.38
N ASP A 376 -10.54 -13.61 -9.00
CA ASP A 376 -10.24 -12.25 -9.47
C ASP A 376 -9.09 -12.32 -10.48
N LYS A 377 -9.33 -11.85 -11.70
CA LYS A 377 -8.32 -11.70 -12.74
C LYS A 377 -8.07 -10.23 -13.00
N GLN A 378 -6.82 -9.82 -12.98
CA GLN A 378 -6.43 -8.45 -13.23
C GLN A 378 -5.40 -8.41 -14.34
N LEU A 379 -5.62 -7.52 -15.29
CA LEU A 379 -4.68 -7.21 -16.35
C LEU A 379 -4.33 -5.73 -16.26
N TYR A 380 -3.05 -5.43 -16.23
CA TYR A 380 -2.52 -4.08 -16.26
C TYR A 380 -1.53 -3.92 -17.41
N GLY A 381 -1.64 -2.83 -18.12
CA GLY A 381 -0.71 -2.41 -19.15
C GLY A 381 -0.34 -0.95 -19.01
N SER A 382 0.92 -0.63 -19.26
CA SER A 382 1.48 0.70 -19.16
C SER A 382 2.45 0.96 -20.30
N PHE A 383 2.32 2.14 -20.88
CA PHE A 383 3.20 2.66 -21.92
C PHE A 383 3.66 4.05 -21.54
N ARG A 384 4.95 4.33 -21.73
CA ARG A 384 5.50 5.68 -21.65
C ARG A 384 6.55 5.86 -22.73
N THR A 385 6.49 6.98 -23.42
CA THR A 385 7.53 7.41 -24.35
C THR A 385 7.99 8.81 -24.01
N LYS A 386 9.31 9.05 -24.08
CA LYS A 386 9.93 10.35 -23.84
C LYS A 386 10.88 10.68 -24.96
N LEU A 387 10.62 11.77 -25.65
CA LEU A 387 11.52 12.35 -26.64
C LEU A 387 12.31 13.48 -25.94
N SER A 388 13.63 13.42 -26.01
CA SER A 388 14.54 14.40 -25.41
C SER A 388 15.44 14.98 -26.50
N GLN A 389 15.60 16.30 -26.52
CA GLN A 389 16.44 17.05 -27.47
C GLN A 389 17.46 17.87 -26.69
N ASP A 390 18.73 17.66 -26.98
CA ASP A 390 19.80 18.56 -26.53
C ASP A 390 19.77 19.81 -27.43
N LEU A 391 19.65 20.97 -26.81
CA LEU A 391 19.55 22.27 -27.40
C LEU A 391 20.84 23.09 -27.21
N SER A 392 21.99 22.43 -27.04
CA SER A 392 23.30 23.07 -26.85
C SER A 392 23.70 23.98 -28.00
N PHE A 393 23.08 23.82 -29.20
CA PHE A 393 23.23 24.73 -30.31
C PHE A 393 22.61 26.12 -30.08
N ILE A 394 21.66 26.24 -29.14
CA ILE A 394 21.09 27.53 -28.69
C ILE A 394 21.90 28.05 -27.50
N THR A 395 22.09 27.24 -26.49
CA THR A 395 22.94 27.54 -25.32
C THR A 395 23.37 26.24 -24.65
N GLU A 396 24.64 26.15 -24.31
CA GLU A 396 25.21 24.97 -23.66
C GLU A 396 24.47 24.63 -22.36
N GLY A 397 24.12 23.36 -22.19
CA GLY A 397 23.41 22.88 -21.00
C GLY A 397 21.90 22.95 -21.07
N LEU A 398 21.30 23.45 -22.18
CA LEU A 398 19.85 23.47 -22.39
C LEU A 398 19.37 22.17 -23.01
N LYS A 399 18.29 21.61 -22.46
CA LYS A 399 17.59 20.40 -22.97
C LYS A 399 16.10 20.60 -22.92
N ALA A 400 15.40 20.07 -23.92
CA ALA A 400 13.94 19.98 -23.92
C ALA A 400 13.51 18.53 -23.96
N SER A 401 12.38 18.21 -23.37
CA SER A 401 11.78 16.88 -23.52
C SER A 401 10.25 16.91 -23.44
N VAL A 402 9.63 15.95 -24.12
CA VAL A 402 8.20 15.68 -24.03
C VAL A 402 8.01 14.20 -23.76
N ALA A 403 7.18 13.89 -22.77
CA ALA A 403 6.81 12.53 -22.42
C ALA A 403 5.29 12.35 -22.52
N LEU A 404 4.88 11.24 -23.13
CA LEU A 404 3.50 10.78 -23.19
C LEU A 404 3.39 9.48 -22.40
N SER A 405 2.30 9.28 -21.70
CA SER A 405 2.05 8.08 -20.94
C SER A 405 0.60 7.63 -21.01
N MET A 406 0.40 6.32 -20.93
CA MET A 406 -0.90 5.69 -20.86
C MET A 406 -0.82 4.47 -19.94
N ASP A 407 -1.72 4.39 -18.98
CA ASP A 407 -1.92 3.23 -18.11
C ASP A 407 -3.34 2.73 -18.27
N SER A 408 -3.51 1.40 -18.26
CA SER A 408 -4.82 0.75 -18.30
C SER A 408 -4.83 -0.44 -17.35
N ARG A 409 -5.93 -0.62 -16.62
CA ARG A 409 -6.16 -1.78 -15.76
C ARG A 409 -7.58 -2.29 -15.96
N THR A 410 -7.73 -3.59 -16.10
CA THR A 410 -9.02 -4.27 -16.12
C THR A 410 -9.04 -5.31 -15.01
N ILE A 411 -10.10 -5.34 -14.24
CA ILE A 411 -10.37 -6.33 -13.20
C ILE A 411 -11.65 -7.07 -13.59
N SER A 412 -11.57 -8.39 -13.63
CA SER A 412 -12.72 -9.27 -13.82
C SER A 412 -12.86 -10.18 -12.61
N SER A 413 -13.98 -10.10 -11.91
CA SER A 413 -14.28 -10.86 -10.69
C SER A 413 -15.43 -11.81 -10.92
N ILE A 414 -15.16 -13.09 -10.71
CA ILE A 414 -16.19 -14.15 -10.70
C ILE A 414 -16.42 -14.53 -9.24
N ARG A 415 -17.68 -14.52 -8.81
CA ARG A 415 -18.06 -14.95 -7.46
C ARG A 415 -19.19 -15.97 -7.56
N ARG A 416 -18.94 -17.12 -6.94
CA ARG A 416 -19.90 -18.22 -6.79
C ARG A 416 -20.01 -18.48 -5.30
N THR A 417 -21.08 -18.00 -4.68
CA THR A 417 -21.26 -18.10 -3.22
C THR A 417 -22.44 -19.00 -2.90
N ILE A 418 -22.26 -19.78 -1.85
CA ILE A 418 -23.29 -20.65 -1.28
C ILE A 418 -23.52 -20.20 0.15
N THR A 419 -24.79 -20.05 0.53
CA THR A 419 -25.19 -19.96 1.93
C THR A 419 -25.54 -21.35 2.38
N PHE A 420 -24.80 -21.92 3.33
CA PHE A 420 -24.99 -23.27 3.81
C PHE A 420 -25.81 -23.29 5.09
N ALA A 421 -26.58 -24.37 5.32
CA ALA A 421 -27.39 -24.57 6.53
C ALA A 421 -26.48 -24.75 7.76
N TYR A 422 -26.89 -24.17 8.87
CA TYR A 422 -26.33 -24.44 10.20
C TYR A 422 -27.31 -25.23 11.01
N TYR A 423 -26.77 -26.13 11.81
CA TYR A 423 -27.53 -26.92 12.76
C TYR A 423 -26.95 -26.74 14.15
N GLU A 424 -27.82 -26.62 15.15
CA GLU A 424 -27.50 -26.53 16.56
C GLU A 424 -28.23 -27.65 17.28
N LYS A 425 -27.56 -28.30 18.21
CA LYS A 425 -28.16 -29.38 18.99
C LYS A 425 -29.30 -28.84 19.85
N ASP A 426 -30.43 -29.58 19.85
CA ASP A 426 -31.53 -29.24 20.76
C ASP A 426 -31.12 -29.51 22.21
N ALA A 427 -31.45 -28.58 23.10
CA ALA A 427 -31.07 -28.64 24.51
C ALA A 427 -31.73 -29.79 25.28
N THR A 428 -32.84 -30.33 24.76
CA THR A 428 -33.69 -31.34 25.44
C THR A 428 -33.62 -32.72 24.81
N ASN A 429 -33.23 -32.82 23.51
CA ASN A 429 -33.17 -34.08 22.80
C ASN A 429 -31.91 -34.19 21.95
N GLU A 430 -31.03 -35.14 22.33
CA GLU A 430 -29.74 -35.35 21.69
C GLU A 430 -29.78 -35.78 20.23
N ASN A 431 -30.90 -36.32 19.76
CA ASN A 431 -31.09 -36.80 18.38
C ASN A 431 -31.73 -35.72 17.49
N VAL A 432 -32.08 -34.57 18.04
CA VAL A 432 -32.68 -33.46 17.31
C VAL A 432 -31.68 -32.34 17.09
N LEU A 433 -31.53 -31.94 15.85
CA LEU A 433 -30.76 -30.77 15.47
C LEU A 433 -31.70 -29.65 15.02
N ARG A 434 -31.61 -28.50 15.65
CA ARG A 434 -32.36 -27.31 15.26
C ARG A 434 -31.65 -26.64 14.12
N ARG A 435 -32.32 -26.45 13.01
CA ARG A 435 -31.80 -25.69 11.87
C ARG A 435 -31.87 -24.20 12.19
N THR A 436 -30.72 -23.52 12.18
CA THR A 436 -30.58 -22.09 12.52
C THR A 436 -30.48 -21.20 11.30
N ARG A 437 -30.12 -21.75 10.14
CA ARG A 437 -30.09 -21.07 8.83
C ARG A 437 -30.44 -22.04 7.73
N GLU A 438 -31.15 -21.55 6.73
CA GLU A 438 -31.52 -22.37 5.56
C GLU A 438 -30.40 -22.40 4.51
N ASP A 439 -30.38 -23.46 3.70
CA ASP A 439 -29.51 -23.52 2.53
C ASP A 439 -30.03 -22.63 1.43
N ASP A 440 -29.13 -21.91 0.80
CA ASP A 440 -29.39 -21.32 -0.51
C ASP A 440 -28.61 -22.05 -1.59
N SER A 441 -29.22 -22.18 -2.76
CA SER A 441 -28.52 -22.64 -3.95
C SER A 441 -27.34 -21.73 -4.27
N MET A 442 -26.33 -22.26 -4.95
CA MET A 442 -25.18 -21.49 -5.42
C MET A 442 -25.66 -20.29 -6.23
N ILE A 443 -25.42 -19.08 -5.67
CA ILE A 443 -25.76 -17.85 -6.34
C ILE A 443 -24.58 -17.49 -7.25
N ASN A 444 -24.85 -17.49 -8.55
CA ASN A 444 -23.95 -16.88 -9.52
C ASN A 444 -24.03 -15.36 -9.37
N LYS A 445 -23.30 -14.79 -8.43
CA LYS A 445 -23.10 -13.35 -8.39
C LYS A 445 -22.17 -12.96 -9.51
N VAL A 446 -22.69 -12.08 -10.28
CA VAL A 446 -22.24 -11.43 -11.50
C VAL A 446 -20.73 -11.16 -11.51
N ASP A 447 -20.17 -11.45 -12.65
CA ASP A 447 -18.88 -10.94 -13.08
C ASP A 447 -18.90 -9.43 -13.05
N ASN A 448 -18.23 -8.86 -12.07
CA ASN A 448 -18.01 -7.41 -12.05
C ASN A 448 -16.72 -7.14 -12.82
N THR A 449 -16.83 -6.51 -13.98
CA THR A 449 -15.68 -6.03 -14.73
C THR A 449 -15.58 -4.53 -14.49
N SER A 450 -14.44 -4.09 -13.99
CA SER A 450 -14.11 -2.67 -13.87
C SER A 450 -12.87 -2.35 -14.66
N SER A 451 -12.83 -1.22 -15.33
CA SER A 451 -11.67 -0.73 -16.04
C SER A 451 -11.27 0.66 -15.59
N PHE A 452 -9.99 0.92 -15.70
CA PHE A 452 -9.36 2.19 -15.36
C PHE A 452 -8.38 2.55 -16.45
N ARG A 453 -8.37 3.82 -16.85
CA ARG A 453 -7.40 4.36 -17.81
C ARG A 453 -6.87 5.69 -17.33
N ARG A 454 -5.56 5.88 -17.40
CA ARG A 454 -4.89 7.15 -17.15
C ARG A 454 -4.05 7.52 -18.36
N THR A 455 -4.12 8.78 -18.79
CA THR A 455 -3.29 9.35 -19.83
C THR A 455 -2.60 10.60 -19.31
N GLY A 456 -1.36 10.83 -19.73
CA GLY A 456 -0.59 11.98 -19.27
C GLY A 456 0.38 12.51 -20.31
N ILE A 457 0.66 13.80 -20.19
CA ILE A 457 1.69 14.51 -20.95
C ILE A 457 2.53 15.35 -20.01
N VAL A 458 3.85 15.33 -20.22
CA VAL A 458 4.82 16.18 -19.53
C VAL A 458 5.70 16.83 -20.59
N ALA A 459 5.76 18.17 -20.60
CA ALA A 459 6.69 18.94 -21.42
C ALA A 459 7.66 19.69 -20.51
N GLN A 460 8.97 19.58 -20.74
CA GLN A 460 10.02 20.02 -19.82
C GLN A 460 11.15 20.74 -20.55
N LEU A 461 11.65 21.81 -19.93
CA LEU A 461 12.90 22.48 -20.24
C LEU A 461 13.84 22.36 -19.05
N ASP A 462 15.06 21.90 -19.25
CA ASP A 462 16.10 21.77 -18.23
C ASP A 462 17.35 22.52 -18.70
N TYR A 463 17.90 23.36 -17.82
CA TYR A 463 19.13 24.09 -18.04
C TYR A 463 20.11 23.80 -16.91
N ASN A 464 21.36 23.47 -17.25
CA ASN A 464 22.41 23.22 -16.27
C ASN A 464 23.77 23.63 -16.85
N ARG A 465 24.38 24.68 -16.28
CA ARG A 465 25.67 25.17 -16.72
C ARG A 465 26.49 25.75 -15.58
N THR A 466 27.82 25.56 -15.65
CA THR A 466 28.74 26.12 -14.70
C THR A 466 29.61 27.17 -15.39
N PHE A 467 29.62 28.39 -14.86
CA PHE A 467 30.42 29.52 -15.32
C PHE A 467 31.55 29.82 -14.28
N GLY A 468 32.71 29.23 -14.48
CA GLY A 468 33.79 29.32 -13.51
C GLY A 468 33.39 28.72 -12.15
N LYS A 469 33.17 29.55 -11.13
CA LYS A 469 32.71 29.14 -9.79
C LYS A 469 31.20 29.19 -9.63
N HIS A 470 30.47 29.66 -10.63
CA HIS A 470 29.02 29.85 -10.58
C HIS A 470 28.30 28.74 -11.30
N GLY A 471 27.65 27.86 -10.56
CA GLY A 471 26.75 26.85 -11.11
C GLY A 471 25.32 27.38 -11.15
N VAL A 472 24.71 27.38 -12.31
CA VAL A 472 23.29 27.77 -12.52
C VAL A 472 22.51 26.59 -13.04
N SER A 473 21.38 26.37 -12.45
CA SER A 473 20.46 25.31 -12.88
C SER A 473 19.02 25.83 -12.86
N ALA A 474 18.26 25.48 -13.88
CA ALA A 474 16.85 25.82 -13.97
C ALA A 474 16.05 24.66 -14.58
N LEU A 475 14.84 24.49 -14.12
CA LEU A 475 13.88 23.52 -14.62
C LEU A 475 12.53 24.20 -14.72
N ALA A 476 11.88 24.06 -15.86
CA ALA A 476 10.47 24.43 -16.03
C ALA A 476 9.74 23.29 -16.71
N PHE A 477 8.57 22.92 -16.19
CA PHE A 477 7.77 21.89 -16.84
C PHE A 477 6.27 22.13 -16.68
N TYR A 478 5.56 21.67 -17.69
CA TYR A 478 4.11 21.53 -17.71
C TYR A 478 3.74 20.07 -17.60
N GLU A 479 2.77 19.76 -16.77
CA GLU A 479 2.23 18.41 -16.61
C GLU A 479 0.71 18.45 -16.65
N GLN A 480 0.13 17.50 -17.36
CA GLN A 480 -1.31 17.27 -17.37
C GLN A 480 -1.57 15.77 -17.40
N TYR A 481 -2.56 15.32 -16.64
CA TYR A 481 -3.11 13.98 -16.82
C TYR A 481 -4.62 13.94 -16.57
N GLU A 482 -5.22 12.94 -17.17
CA GLU A 482 -6.60 12.56 -17.00
C GLU A 482 -6.66 11.10 -16.56
N SER A 483 -7.46 10.82 -15.53
CA SER A 483 -7.73 9.48 -15.04
C SER A 483 -9.23 9.22 -15.16
N ASN A 484 -9.59 8.17 -15.86
CA ASN A 484 -10.96 7.76 -16.11
C ASN A 484 -11.19 6.37 -15.51
N ASP A 485 -12.12 6.28 -14.56
CA ASP A 485 -12.71 5.05 -14.08
C ASP A 485 -14.11 4.98 -14.69
N GLU A 486 -14.47 3.89 -15.36
CA GLU A 486 -15.74 3.76 -16.09
C GLU A 486 -16.99 4.10 -15.26
N MET A 487 -16.88 3.98 -13.94
CA MET A 487 -17.99 4.22 -13.00
C MET A 487 -18.06 5.66 -12.48
N VAL A 488 -17.07 6.52 -12.78
CA VAL A 488 -16.94 7.85 -12.18
C VAL A 488 -16.50 8.87 -13.22
N LEU A 489 -16.87 10.13 -13.02
CA LEU A 489 -16.43 11.24 -13.86
C LEU A 489 -14.89 11.35 -13.86
N PRO A 490 -14.26 11.64 -15.02
CA PRO A 490 -12.80 11.71 -15.13
C PRO A 490 -12.18 12.71 -14.15
N THR A 491 -11.11 12.29 -13.50
CA THR A 491 -10.28 13.18 -12.68
C THR A 491 -9.21 13.84 -13.54
N ARG A 492 -9.07 15.17 -13.42
CA ARG A 492 -8.12 15.96 -14.21
C ARG A 492 -7.22 16.77 -13.31
N PHE A 493 -5.96 16.79 -13.69
CA PHE A 493 -4.91 17.54 -13.03
C PHE A 493 -4.06 18.25 -14.08
N GLN A 494 -3.62 19.48 -13.76
CA GLN A 494 -2.61 20.18 -14.56
C GLN A 494 -1.73 21.03 -13.66
N SER A 495 -0.48 21.23 -14.08
CA SER A 495 0.49 22.03 -13.34
C SER A 495 1.53 22.69 -14.23
N VAL A 496 1.98 23.88 -13.79
CA VAL A 496 3.19 24.55 -14.26
C VAL A 496 4.13 24.66 -13.07
N ASN A 497 5.33 24.14 -13.23
CA ASN A 497 6.30 24.04 -12.14
C ASN A 497 7.63 24.60 -12.58
N GLY A 498 8.33 25.26 -11.66
CA GLY A 498 9.66 25.82 -11.88
C GLY A 498 10.59 25.57 -10.72
N TRP A 499 11.83 25.32 -11.02
CA TRP A 499 12.94 25.29 -10.06
C TRP A 499 14.11 26.08 -10.61
N PHE A 500 14.68 26.92 -9.78
CA PHE A 500 15.92 27.65 -10.03
C PHE A 500 16.91 27.33 -8.92
N GLY A 501 18.09 26.85 -9.27
CA GLY A 501 19.19 26.55 -8.36
C GLY A 501 20.43 27.35 -8.72
N TYR A 502 21.10 27.88 -7.71
CA TYR A 502 22.37 28.56 -7.83
C TYR A 502 23.37 27.96 -6.85
N ASN A 503 24.57 27.70 -7.32
CA ASN A 503 25.66 27.16 -6.52
C ASN A 503 26.94 28.01 -6.74
N TYR A 504 27.59 28.44 -5.66
CA TYR A 504 28.88 29.15 -5.72
C TYR A 504 30.00 28.27 -5.19
N ASP A 505 30.97 27.96 -6.05
CA ASP A 505 32.20 27.21 -5.74
C ASP A 505 31.93 25.84 -5.04
N LYS A 506 30.76 25.26 -5.25
CA LYS A 506 30.27 24.06 -4.50
C LYS A 506 30.32 24.26 -2.98
N LYS A 507 30.28 25.49 -2.49
CA LYS A 507 30.26 25.86 -1.08
C LYS A 507 28.88 26.26 -0.63
N TYR A 508 28.25 27.17 -1.37
CA TYR A 508 26.94 27.74 -1.03
C TYR A 508 25.96 27.40 -2.13
N GLY A 509 24.83 26.82 -1.78
CA GLY A 509 23.75 26.52 -2.69
C GLY A 509 22.45 27.15 -2.22
N ILE A 510 21.64 27.63 -3.15
CA ILE A 510 20.27 28.10 -2.91
C ILE A 510 19.36 27.57 -4.01
N ASP A 511 18.16 27.10 -3.64
CA ASP A 511 17.13 26.69 -4.57
C ASP A 511 15.83 27.43 -4.29
N VAL A 512 15.17 27.87 -5.35
CA VAL A 512 13.82 28.45 -5.31
C VAL A 512 12.92 27.61 -6.20
N ILE A 513 11.82 27.13 -5.63
CA ILE A 513 10.90 26.22 -6.29
C ILE A 513 9.50 26.82 -6.22
N GLY A 514 8.77 26.78 -7.32
CA GLY A 514 7.39 27.22 -7.39
C GLY A 514 6.55 26.22 -8.20
N ALA A 515 5.41 25.84 -7.66
CA ALA A 515 4.45 24.98 -8.35
C ALA A 515 3.06 25.66 -8.36
N TYR A 516 2.51 25.88 -9.55
CA TYR A 516 1.16 26.37 -9.76
C TYR A 516 0.31 25.24 -10.32
N GLN A 517 -0.60 24.73 -9.51
CA GLN A 517 -1.26 23.46 -9.77
C GLN A 517 -2.76 23.53 -9.58
N GLY A 518 -3.50 22.81 -10.42
CA GLY A 518 -4.95 22.82 -10.43
C GLY A 518 -5.58 21.42 -10.50
N SER A 519 -6.74 21.28 -9.84
CA SER A 519 -7.56 20.07 -9.85
C SER A 519 -9.03 20.43 -10.03
N HIS A 520 -9.76 19.57 -10.77
CA HIS A 520 -11.20 19.67 -10.93
C HIS A 520 -11.99 19.35 -9.66
N LYS A 521 -11.33 18.81 -8.62
CA LYS A 521 -11.96 18.52 -7.31
C LYS A 521 -12.53 19.77 -6.63
N PHE A 522 -11.99 20.94 -6.96
CA PHE A 522 -12.34 22.21 -6.34
C PHE A 522 -13.19 23.09 -7.25
N GLY A 523 -14.02 23.93 -6.64
CA GLY A 523 -14.92 24.85 -7.33
C GLY A 523 -14.20 25.99 -8.05
N PRO A 524 -14.94 26.77 -8.88
CA PRO A 524 -14.41 27.99 -9.49
C PRO A 524 -13.77 28.92 -8.44
N GLY A 525 -12.63 29.51 -8.77
CA GLY A 525 -11.85 30.35 -7.84
C GLY A 525 -10.92 29.61 -6.88
N HIS A 526 -11.14 28.31 -6.65
CA HIS A 526 -10.34 27.48 -5.74
C HIS A 526 -9.61 26.33 -6.44
N LYS A 527 -9.69 26.22 -7.76
CA LYS A 527 -9.10 25.11 -8.54
C LYS A 527 -7.59 25.09 -8.49
N PHE A 528 -6.95 26.25 -8.46
CA PHE A 528 -5.50 26.39 -8.53
C PHE A 528 -4.92 26.84 -7.19
N GLY A 529 -3.76 26.26 -6.82
CA GLY A 529 -2.96 26.66 -5.68
C GLY A 529 -1.53 26.93 -6.10
N PHE A 530 -0.86 27.89 -5.40
CA PHE A 530 0.56 28.17 -5.57
C PHE A 530 1.35 27.68 -4.35
N PHE A 531 2.42 26.96 -4.60
CA PHE A 531 3.22 26.25 -3.58
C PHE A 531 4.69 26.65 -3.71
N PRO A 532 5.14 27.75 -3.05
CA PRO A 532 6.52 28.19 -3.07
C PRO A 532 7.37 27.48 -2.03
N THR A 533 8.64 27.25 -2.36
CA THR A 533 9.65 26.68 -1.44
C THR A 533 11.01 27.28 -1.73
N ILE A 534 11.79 27.48 -0.68
CA ILE A 534 13.19 27.88 -0.72
C ILE A 534 14.04 26.87 0.06
N SER A 535 15.22 26.56 -0.43
CA SER A 535 16.21 25.78 0.31
C SER A 535 17.61 26.39 0.16
N ALA A 536 18.46 26.17 1.16
CA ALA A 536 19.83 26.62 1.17
C ALA A 536 20.75 25.55 1.77
N GLY A 537 21.99 25.52 1.29
CA GLY A 537 23.01 24.59 1.77
C GLY A 537 24.39 25.28 1.85
N TRP A 538 25.13 24.92 2.88
CA TRP A 538 26.50 25.30 3.06
C TRP A 538 27.39 24.09 3.26
N THR A 539 28.26 23.82 2.28
CA THR A 539 29.26 22.76 2.36
C THR A 539 30.50 23.28 3.08
N VAL A 540 30.47 23.24 4.40
CA VAL A 540 31.52 23.75 5.29
C VAL A 540 32.87 23.12 4.97
N SER A 541 32.87 21.82 4.64
CA SER A 541 34.09 21.08 4.30
C SER A 541 34.80 21.57 3.03
N ASN A 542 34.17 22.43 2.21
CA ASN A 542 34.81 23.04 1.04
C ASN A 542 35.45 24.39 1.33
N GLU A 543 35.34 24.89 2.59
CA GLU A 543 36.01 26.13 3.01
C GLU A 543 37.50 25.93 3.22
N SER A 544 38.25 27.01 3.03
CA SER A 544 39.71 27.02 3.20
C SER A 544 40.15 26.76 4.64
N PHE A 545 39.39 27.24 5.63
CA PHE A 545 39.64 27.01 7.05
C PHE A 545 39.40 25.57 7.51
N TRP A 546 38.73 24.73 6.70
CA TRP A 546 38.40 23.35 7.06
C TRP A 546 39.48 22.32 6.68
N LYS A 547 40.62 22.76 6.07
CA LYS A 547 41.63 21.85 5.51
C LYS A 547 42.17 20.84 6.52
N ASP A 548 42.46 21.27 7.75
CA ASP A 548 42.98 20.36 8.78
C ASP A 548 41.92 19.42 9.34
N ALA A 549 40.70 19.90 9.48
CA ALA A 549 39.59 19.14 9.95
C ALA A 549 39.17 18.01 8.96
N LYS A 550 39.50 18.13 7.66
CA LYS A 550 39.21 17.10 6.63
C LYS A 550 39.80 15.72 6.96
N LYS A 551 40.87 15.67 7.74
CA LYS A 551 41.49 14.40 8.18
C LYS A 551 40.52 13.55 9.02
N ILE A 552 39.65 14.19 9.81
CA ILE A 552 38.68 13.54 10.69
C ILE A 552 37.27 13.65 10.08
N VAL A 553 36.93 14.84 9.55
CA VAL A 553 35.61 15.17 8.97
C VAL A 553 35.77 15.55 7.49
N PRO A 554 35.92 14.58 6.57
CA PRO A 554 36.16 14.86 5.16
C PRO A 554 34.99 15.57 4.48
N TYR A 555 33.77 15.43 5.00
CA TYR A 555 32.59 16.09 4.48
C TYR A 555 31.68 16.58 5.60
N LEU A 556 31.26 17.82 5.51
CA LEU A 556 30.26 18.45 6.37
C LEU A 556 29.42 19.41 5.53
N LYS A 557 28.11 19.19 5.49
CA LYS A 557 27.14 20.10 4.87
C LYS A 557 26.02 20.42 5.85
N LEU A 558 25.70 21.69 5.97
CA LEU A 558 24.53 22.22 6.65
C LEU A 558 23.48 22.53 5.58
N LYS A 559 22.22 22.18 5.81
CA LYS A 559 21.13 22.43 4.87
C LYS A 559 19.86 22.86 5.62
N ALA A 560 19.08 23.71 4.99
CA ALA A 560 17.79 24.13 5.50
C ALA A 560 16.81 24.34 4.34
N SER A 561 15.53 24.00 4.56
CA SER A 561 14.46 24.27 3.62
C SER A 561 13.21 24.76 4.35
N TYR A 562 12.48 25.65 3.70
CA TYR A 562 11.17 26.12 4.15
C TYR A 562 10.25 26.30 2.95
N GLY A 563 9.05 25.74 3.03
CA GLY A 563 8.11 25.85 1.94
C GLY A 563 6.70 25.48 2.30
N GLN A 564 5.81 25.75 1.36
CA GLN A 564 4.41 25.37 1.43
C GLN A 564 4.10 24.30 0.38
N VAL A 565 3.43 23.24 0.79
CA VAL A 565 2.88 22.21 -0.09
C VAL A 565 1.38 22.08 0.14
N GLY A 566 0.66 21.65 -0.89
CA GLY A 566 -0.78 21.40 -0.81
C GLY A 566 -1.08 19.92 -0.57
N ASN A 567 -2.33 19.60 -0.22
CA ASN A 567 -2.86 18.25 -0.24
C ASN A 567 -4.32 18.28 -0.72
N SER A 568 -4.65 17.40 -1.68
CA SER A 568 -6.01 17.19 -2.19
C SER A 568 -6.57 15.81 -1.86
N SER A 569 -5.82 14.99 -1.12
CA SER A 569 -6.24 13.66 -0.70
C SER A 569 -7.45 13.75 0.24
N GLY A 570 -8.33 12.77 0.17
CA GLY A 570 -9.55 12.74 0.98
C GLY A 570 -10.68 13.68 0.53
N VAL A 571 -10.45 14.47 -0.53
CA VAL A 571 -11.48 15.27 -1.18
C VAL A 571 -11.93 14.56 -2.45
N ASP A 572 -13.21 14.20 -2.51
CA ASP A 572 -13.79 13.63 -3.72
C ASP A 572 -14.17 14.74 -4.74
N ALA A 573 -14.27 14.33 -5.99
CA ALA A 573 -14.66 15.24 -7.05
C ALA A 573 -16.07 15.82 -6.80
N PHE A 574 -16.24 17.13 -7.06
CA PHE A 574 -17.52 17.84 -6.99
C PHE A 574 -18.17 17.99 -5.61
N TYR A 575 -17.48 17.67 -4.50
CA TYR A 575 -18.02 17.90 -3.15
C TYR A 575 -18.42 19.36 -2.87
N TYR A 576 -17.84 20.31 -3.61
CA TYR A 576 -18.22 21.72 -3.50
C TYR A 576 -19.66 22.01 -3.99
N ARG A 577 -20.27 21.11 -4.80
CA ARG A 577 -21.64 21.29 -5.34
C ARG A 577 -22.72 20.70 -4.46
N GLY A 578 -22.39 19.75 -3.57
CA GLY A 578 -23.39 18.94 -2.90
C GLY A 578 -23.95 17.83 -3.80
N ARG A 579 -24.64 16.88 -3.20
CA ARG A 579 -25.22 15.73 -3.89
C ARG A 579 -26.55 15.33 -3.28
N MET A 580 -27.53 15.04 -4.15
CA MET A 580 -28.76 14.35 -3.79
C MET A 580 -28.61 12.88 -4.17
N TRP A 581 -29.10 11.99 -3.31
CA TRP A 581 -29.01 10.54 -3.51
C TRP A 581 -30.41 9.91 -3.47
N PRO A 582 -30.77 9.02 -4.40
CA PRO A 582 -32.04 8.29 -4.36
C PRO A 582 -32.06 7.33 -3.17
N GLN A 583 -33.17 7.26 -2.49
CA GLN A 583 -33.41 6.33 -1.39
C GLN A 583 -34.83 5.73 -1.51
N ASN A 584 -34.94 4.42 -1.25
CA ASN A 584 -36.18 3.70 -1.50
C ASN A 584 -37.27 3.96 -0.44
N GLU A 585 -36.90 4.46 0.73
CA GLU A 585 -37.80 4.63 1.89
C GLU A 585 -37.65 6.04 2.50
N VAL A 586 -37.94 7.09 1.70
CA VAL A 586 -37.84 8.47 2.19
C VAL A 586 -39.12 8.92 2.88
N TYR A 587 -40.28 8.47 2.37
CA TYR A 587 -41.58 8.81 2.92
C TYR A 587 -42.33 7.54 3.28
N ILE A 588 -42.90 7.53 4.48
CA ILE A 588 -43.74 6.44 4.97
C ILE A 588 -45.15 6.99 5.09
N THR A 589 -46.10 6.40 4.39
CA THR A 589 -47.52 6.82 4.34
C THR A 589 -48.45 5.65 4.59
N GLY A 590 -49.76 5.94 4.68
CA GLY A 590 -50.81 4.97 4.93
C GLY A 590 -51.18 4.84 6.41
N VAL A 591 -52.36 4.31 6.68
CA VAL A 591 -52.97 4.22 8.03
C VAL A 591 -52.08 3.49 9.03
N ASN A 592 -51.29 2.52 8.59
CA ASN A 592 -50.37 1.74 9.43
C ASN A 592 -48.89 1.99 9.10
N MET A 593 -48.56 3.13 8.47
CA MET A 593 -47.21 3.43 7.99
C MET A 593 -46.63 2.33 7.06
N GLY A 594 -47.49 1.61 6.35
CA GLY A 594 -47.11 0.42 5.56
C GLY A 594 -46.68 0.76 4.12
N THR A 595 -46.93 1.96 3.64
CA THR A 595 -46.55 2.35 2.28
C THR A 595 -45.26 3.15 2.31
N LYS A 596 -44.20 2.56 1.75
CA LYS A 596 -42.89 3.19 1.65
C LYS A 596 -42.71 3.77 0.26
N LEU A 597 -42.44 5.06 0.18
CA LEU A 597 -42.22 5.78 -1.06
C LEU A 597 -40.77 6.20 -1.20
N GLY A 598 -40.20 5.95 -2.36
CA GLY A 598 -38.86 6.40 -2.72
C GLY A 598 -38.79 7.92 -2.92
N GLY A 599 -37.61 8.47 -2.79
CA GLY A 599 -37.36 9.89 -2.99
C GLY A 599 -35.87 10.19 -3.04
N TYR A 600 -35.53 11.46 -2.90
CA TYR A 600 -34.14 11.92 -2.84
C TYR A 600 -33.87 12.56 -1.50
N ILE A 601 -32.73 12.17 -0.91
CA ILE A 601 -32.19 12.83 0.29
C ILE A 601 -30.92 13.59 -0.08
N GLN A 602 -30.63 14.64 0.67
CA GLN A 602 -29.35 15.33 0.55
C GLN A 602 -28.26 14.46 1.19
N ASP A 603 -27.35 13.95 0.36
CA ASP A 603 -26.25 13.07 0.79
C ASP A 603 -25.00 13.89 1.14
N ILE A 604 -24.70 14.92 0.34
CA ILE A 604 -23.58 15.82 0.57
C ILE A 604 -24.10 17.26 0.58
N LEU A 605 -23.81 17.98 1.67
CA LEU A 605 -24.06 19.42 1.72
C LEU A 605 -23.08 20.18 0.83
N PRO A 606 -23.53 21.19 0.05
CA PRO A 606 -22.65 21.98 -0.78
C PRO A 606 -21.64 22.76 0.05
N ASN A 607 -20.38 22.71 -0.36
CA ASN A 607 -19.30 23.52 0.25
C ASN A 607 -18.55 24.32 -0.83
N PRO A 608 -19.10 25.48 -1.28
CA PRO A 608 -18.47 26.31 -2.31
C PRO A 608 -17.08 26.82 -1.93
N GLY A 609 -16.81 26.95 -0.62
CA GLY A 609 -15.51 27.38 -0.07
C GLY A 609 -14.48 26.26 0.06
N LEU A 610 -14.75 25.08 -0.46
CA LEU A 610 -13.81 23.96 -0.41
C LEU A 610 -12.48 24.31 -1.08
N THR A 611 -11.38 24.19 -0.34
CA THR A 611 -10.03 24.55 -0.76
C THR A 611 -9.00 23.48 -0.37
N TRP A 612 -7.76 23.73 -0.72
CA TRP A 612 -6.59 22.88 -0.44
C TRP A 612 -6.26 22.84 1.04
N GLU A 613 -5.93 21.64 1.55
CA GLU A 613 -5.11 21.52 2.75
C GLU A 613 -3.73 22.06 2.44
N LYS A 614 -3.13 22.85 3.34
CA LYS A 614 -1.83 23.47 3.20
C LYS A 614 -0.92 23.03 4.35
N ALA A 615 0.30 22.63 4.01
CA ALA A 615 1.35 22.29 4.97
C ALA A 615 2.52 23.24 4.81
N ARG A 616 2.94 23.91 5.89
CA ARG A 616 4.17 24.69 5.96
C ARG A 616 5.24 23.87 6.66
N ILE A 617 6.27 23.49 5.92
CA ILE A 617 7.29 22.55 6.37
C ILE A 617 8.64 23.27 6.46
N LEU A 618 9.23 23.24 7.66
CA LEU A 618 10.61 23.60 7.93
C LEU A 618 11.43 22.32 8.08
N ASN A 619 12.58 22.22 7.44
CA ASN A 619 13.57 21.16 7.65
C ASN A 619 14.96 21.76 7.82
N ILE A 620 15.71 21.31 8.82
CA ILE A 620 17.10 21.70 9.06
C ILE A 620 17.91 20.41 9.19
N GLY A 621 19.00 20.29 8.46
CA GLY A 621 19.75 19.06 8.40
C GLY A 621 21.26 19.25 8.41
N ILE A 622 21.94 18.21 8.85
CA ILE A 622 23.39 18.07 8.83
C ILE A 622 23.71 16.76 8.13
N ASP A 623 24.53 16.82 7.09
CA ASP A 623 25.12 15.67 6.45
C ASP A 623 26.62 15.66 6.71
N THR A 624 27.14 14.63 7.36
CA THR A 624 28.57 14.53 7.67
C THR A 624 29.12 13.13 7.38
N ARG A 625 30.41 13.09 7.04
CA ARG A 625 31.19 11.88 6.94
C ARG A 625 32.42 12.02 7.82
N LEU A 626 32.74 10.95 8.50
CA LEU A 626 33.78 10.92 9.54
C LEU A 626 34.75 9.78 9.25
N PHE A 627 35.98 9.92 9.77
CA PHE A 627 37.01 8.90 9.78
C PHE A 627 37.32 8.33 8.39
N SER A 628 37.68 9.20 7.44
CA SER A 628 37.95 8.82 6.04
C SER A 628 36.78 8.06 5.39
N ASP A 629 35.55 8.60 5.53
CA ASP A 629 34.31 8.08 4.98
C ASP A 629 33.83 6.73 5.59
N ARG A 630 34.38 6.30 6.73
CA ARG A 630 33.94 5.07 7.41
C ARG A 630 32.58 5.21 8.10
N LEU A 631 32.23 6.42 8.53
CA LEU A 631 30.94 6.71 9.16
C LEU A 631 30.27 7.87 8.41
N SER A 632 29.07 7.65 7.92
CA SER A 632 28.21 8.67 7.32
C SER A 632 27.00 8.89 8.22
N VAL A 633 26.78 10.13 8.65
CA VAL A 633 25.67 10.53 9.51
C VAL A 633 24.87 11.62 8.82
N THR A 634 23.56 11.42 8.75
CA THR A 634 22.58 12.43 8.37
C THR A 634 21.63 12.63 9.53
N ALA A 635 21.52 13.85 10.04
CA ALA A 635 20.56 14.21 11.09
C ALA A 635 19.70 15.36 10.58
N GLU A 636 18.39 15.22 10.68
CA GLU A 636 17.43 16.20 10.19
C GLU A 636 16.35 16.45 11.24
N PHE A 637 16.13 17.72 11.57
CA PHE A 637 14.98 18.19 12.35
C PHE A 637 13.93 18.74 11.41
N PHE A 638 12.66 18.34 11.59
CA PHE A 638 11.55 18.86 10.82
C PHE A 638 10.41 19.39 11.70
N LYS A 639 9.70 20.39 11.18
CA LYS A 639 8.45 20.90 11.74
C LYS A 639 7.45 21.10 10.61
N ASP A 640 6.27 20.49 10.75
CA ASP A 640 5.17 20.50 9.76
C ASP A 640 3.92 21.08 10.42
N ASN A 641 3.47 22.24 9.95
CA ASN A 641 2.28 22.94 10.41
C ASN A 641 1.23 22.88 9.29
N ARG A 642 0.17 22.11 9.51
CA ARG A 642 -0.93 21.94 8.57
C ARG A 642 -2.16 22.70 9.00
N HIS A 643 -2.83 23.30 8.03
CA HIS A 643 -4.09 24.01 8.21
C HIS A 643 -5.01 23.80 7.00
N ASP A 644 -6.25 24.22 7.15
CA ASP A 644 -7.29 24.05 6.14
C ASP A 644 -7.55 22.55 5.80
N MET A 645 -7.34 21.66 6.77
CA MET A 645 -7.60 20.22 6.59
C MET A 645 -9.10 19.99 6.46
N TYR A 646 -9.46 19.12 5.51
CA TYR A 646 -10.83 18.73 5.23
C TYR A 646 -11.31 17.69 6.25
N VAL A 647 -12.13 18.10 7.20
CA VAL A 647 -12.61 17.30 8.33
C VAL A 647 -14.10 17.48 8.55
N VAL A 648 -14.73 16.51 9.23
CA VAL A 648 -16.14 16.61 9.64
C VAL A 648 -16.28 17.75 10.65
N ASN A 649 -17.25 18.64 10.40
CA ASN A 649 -17.61 19.68 11.34
C ASN A 649 -18.68 19.20 12.31
N ASN A 650 -18.25 18.69 13.46
CA ASN A 650 -19.12 18.21 14.52
C ASN A 650 -19.83 19.33 15.33
N LYS A 651 -19.60 20.59 14.99
CA LYS A 651 -20.24 21.75 15.67
C LYS A 651 -21.63 22.08 15.10
N ILE A 652 -22.02 21.46 14.00
CA ILE A 652 -23.35 21.65 13.43
C ILE A 652 -24.34 20.81 14.23
N SER A 653 -25.31 21.48 14.85
CA SER A 653 -26.35 20.83 15.62
C SER A 653 -27.25 19.96 14.72
N SER A 654 -27.63 18.77 15.19
CA SER A 654 -28.65 17.93 14.55
C SER A 654 -30.03 18.63 14.44
N LEU A 655 -30.28 19.64 15.27
CA LEU A 655 -31.50 20.47 15.21
C LEU A 655 -31.67 21.23 13.89
N VAL A 656 -30.61 21.40 13.11
CA VAL A 656 -30.71 22.01 11.77
C VAL A 656 -31.36 21.07 10.75
N GLY A 657 -31.68 19.81 11.17
CA GLY A 657 -32.28 18.80 10.30
C GLY A 657 -31.29 18.13 9.34
N ASN A 658 -30.00 18.36 9.53
CA ASN A 658 -28.98 17.74 8.72
C ASN A 658 -28.70 16.31 9.21
N VAL A 659 -28.96 15.32 8.35
CA VAL A 659 -28.78 13.90 8.67
C VAL A 659 -27.38 13.38 8.31
N LYS A 660 -26.62 14.15 7.52
CA LYS A 660 -25.31 13.74 6.99
C LYS A 660 -24.18 14.62 7.50
N GLU A 661 -23.00 14.05 7.55
CA GLU A 661 -21.77 14.72 7.94
C GLU A 661 -21.47 15.91 7.01
N PHE A 662 -21.20 17.06 7.59
CA PHE A 662 -20.72 18.23 6.85
C PHE A 662 -19.21 18.40 7.02
N LYS A 663 -18.48 18.34 5.95
CA LYS A 663 -17.01 18.45 5.95
C LYS A 663 -16.57 19.84 5.49
N GLN A 664 -15.63 20.42 6.21
CA GLN A 664 -15.07 21.74 5.95
C GLN A 664 -13.54 21.76 6.13
N ASN A 665 -12.90 22.80 5.58
CA ASN A 665 -11.47 23.06 5.72
C ASN A 665 -11.17 23.79 7.05
N ILE A 666 -11.35 23.13 8.18
CA ILE A 666 -11.21 23.69 9.54
C ILE A 666 -10.17 22.99 10.41
N GLY A 667 -9.67 21.83 9.96
CA GLY A 667 -8.72 21.03 10.73
C GLY A 667 -7.32 21.65 10.74
N LYS A 668 -6.56 21.40 11.81
CA LYS A 668 -5.17 21.80 11.99
C LYS A 668 -4.38 20.67 12.65
N ILE A 669 -3.17 20.40 12.18
CA ILE A 669 -2.21 19.47 12.80
C ILE A 669 -0.84 20.13 12.82
N ASN A 670 -0.14 19.97 13.95
CA ASN A 670 1.27 20.34 14.08
C ASN A 670 2.06 19.09 14.41
N SER A 671 3.11 18.82 13.65
CA SER A 671 4.03 17.73 13.93
C SER A 671 5.49 18.18 13.83
N HIS A 672 6.35 17.53 14.59
CA HIS A 672 7.80 17.76 14.56
C HIS A 672 8.52 16.47 14.93
N GLY A 673 9.76 16.37 14.53
CA GLY A 673 10.57 15.18 14.82
C GLY A 673 12.00 15.30 14.31
N VAL A 674 12.73 14.22 14.53
CA VAL A 674 14.14 14.07 14.10
C VAL A 674 14.27 12.79 13.32
N ASP A 675 14.94 12.84 12.18
CA ASP A 675 15.39 11.68 11.40
C ASP A 675 16.92 11.54 11.59
N LEU A 676 17.38 10.33 11.86
CA LEU A 676 18.79 9.97 11.98
C LEU A 676 19.17 8.86 11.03
#